data_e0e7bdae96a42ec58e156c5693219ec1
#
_entry.id   e0e7bdae96a42ec58e156c5693219ec1
#
_cell.length_a   1.000
_cell.length_b   1.000
_cell.length_c   1.000
_cell.angle_alpha   90.00
_cell.angle_beta   90.00
_cell.angle_gamma   90.00
#
_symmetry.space_group_name_H-M   'P 1'
#
loop_
_entity.id
_entity.type
_entity.pdbx_description
1 polymer ?
#
loop_
_entity_poly.entity_id
_entity_poly.type
_entity_poly.pdbx_seq_one_letter_code
_entity_poly.pdbx_strand_id
1 'polypeptide(L)'
;MTKYILRATLIIIAASLQFNIAAQNRATGLLTDLVSEAGALYQNGYRTDKSMATLSEEDFAAYQFAAISSSRPTFSWIVPQGEGERNVFQRSYQIVIDDNPTDAANRAGKVWNSGQRKSPQSTAIAYAGEDLQPNKTYYWSVKVATNSSKGEWSEIESFRTASQLKPYAVSFRPQIREKEHPTHIRKIDPTTTFIDFGKASFGSLELTLESNRDNDTIYVAIGEDCKDGRVNSHPHGTVRYYRYALPLRKGRHTYPIIPAHDKRNTGPQAILMPDYIGEVAPMRYCEIEGYAGTPTTEDVVRHTAIYPFDYSSAYFQSDSETLNAIWELCKYTIKATSALGIYIDGDRERIPYEADALINQLSHYTTDREYAMARRSSEYLLERPTWPTEWILQALIIAWNDYLYTGDMRSIEANYDILKARTLQSLRRENGLISTTDDKVKSAEFRQSIRFNGNIRDIVDWPRCGDWPHGEDDHYRLSDYNTVVNAFHYRALQILQQMAELTARTSEAEQLKAECEKLYNDFNANFFDSERGLYRDGIGIDHHSLHANHFALALGLVPTQHKDSVIKYIRSRGMACSVYAAQFLMEAIYEAGEDDYALSLLTKEDERSWYNMVRHNATITYEAWDDKFKPNQDWNHAWGAAPANIIPRYLVGIRPLEAGFEHMSIAPQTSTLEQVKALVPTMRGGVEVEISNTPQSYTLKVKIPANTTAEVSLPATERLSDSGRLSINGRKCKLRVLPNNRIDCGNLGSGEWLIRLDYGTK
;
A
#
# COMPACT_ATOMS: atom_id res chain seq x y z
N MET A 1 -3.72 -17.49 27.99
CA MET A 1 -3.55 -16.57 26.84
C MET A 1 -4.71 -15.60 26.66
N THR A 2 -5.96 -16.01 26.77
CA THR A 2 -7.16 -15.18 26.47
C THR A 2 -7.40 -13.95 27.37
N LYS A 3 -6.83 -13.88 28.56
CA LYS A 3 -7.04 -12.74 29.49
C LYS A 3 -6.10 -11.54 29.30
N TYR A 4 -5.01 -11.69 28.56
CA TYR A 4 -4.06 -10.58 28.33
C TYR A 4 -4.36 -9.81 27.03
N ILE A 5 -4.97 -10.46 26.05
CA ILE A 5 -5.40 -9.80 24.79
C ILE A 5 -6.55 -8.82 25.06
N LEU A 6 -7.48 -9.17 25.95
CA LEU A 6 -8.61 -8.28 26.31
C LEU A 6 -8.20 -7.00 27.04
N ARG A 7 -7.07 -6.98 27.75
CA ARG A 7 -6.59 -5.76 28.46
C ARG A 7 -5.86 -4.78 27.54
N ALA A 8 -5.15 -5.26 26.53
CA ALA A 8 -4.50 -4.38 25.55
C ALA A 8 -5.53 -3.65 24.66
N THR A 9 -6.61 -4.34 24.27
CA THR A 9 -7.68 -3.78 23.44
C THR A 9 -8.49 -2.70 24.16
N LEU A 10 -8.69 -2.81 25.47
CA LEU A 10 -9.43 -1.81 26.26
C LEU A 10 -8.63 -0.50 26.49
N ILE A 11 -7.31 -0.55 26.48
CA ILE A 11 -6.45 0.64 26.68
C ILE A 11 -6.37 1.47 25.40
N ILE A 12 -6.39 0.81 24.23
CA ILE A 12 -6.34 1.50 22.92
C ILE A 12 -7.68 2.21 22.63
N ILE A 13 -8.81 1.63 23.03
CA ILE A 13 -10.14 2.27 22.85
C ILE A 13 -10.32 3.50 23.77
N ALA A 14 -9.69 3.53 24.93
CA ALA A 14 -9.79 4.68 25.85
C ALA A 14 -8.92 5.88 25.41
N ALA A 15 -7.83 5.66 24.70
CA ALA A 15 -6.97 6.73 24.20
C ALA A 15 -7.57 7.44 22.96
N SER A 16 -8.34 6.74 22.13
CA SER A 16 -8.98 7.33 20.95
C SER A 16 -10.17 8.25 21.26
N LEU A 17 -10.73 8.16 22.44
CA LEU A 17 -11.88 8.98 22.85
C LEU A 17 -11.52 10.39 23.33
N GLN A 18 -10.25 10.70 23.65
CA GLN A 18 -9.84 12.01 24.15
C GLN A 18 -9.36 13.01 23.08
N PHE A 19 -9.12 12.58 21.83
CA PHE A 19 -8.66 13.49 20.77
C PHE A 19 -9.77 14.17 19.96
N ASN A 20 -11.05 13.85 20.20
CA ASN A 20 -12.17 14.23 19.30
C ASN A 20 -12.88 15.55 19.61
N ILE A 21 -12.52 16.31 20.62
CA ILE A 21 -13.32 17.50 21.01
C ILE A 21 -12.78 18.83 20.43
N ALA A 22 -11.52 18.89 20.02
CA ALA A 22 -10.89 20.15 19.55
C ALA A 22 -10.92 20.38 18.03
N ALA A 23 -11.31 19.37 17.22
CA ALA A 23 -11.18 19.42 15.76
C ALA A 23 -12.44 19.93 15.01
N GLN A 24 -13.51 20.27 15.70
CA GLN A 24 -14.83 20.47 15.08
C GLN A 24 -14.95 21.61 14.06
N ASN A 25 -14.03 22.59 14.05
CA ASN A 25 -14.11 23.75 13.16
C ASN A 25 -12.82 24.06 12.38
N ARG A 26 -11.77 23.24 12.52
CA ARG A 26 -10.46 23.43 11.90
C ARG A 26 -10.14 22.33 10.92
N ALA A 27 -9.50 22.69 9.80
CA ALA A 27 -8.91 21.70 8.91
C ALA A 27 -7.79 20.92 9.63
N THR A 28 -7.72 19.62 9.36
CA THR A 28 -6.74 18.69 9.94
C THR A 28 -6.05 17.89 8.85
N GLY A 29 -5.13 16.98 9.21
CA GLY A 29 -4.46 16.11 8.25
C GLY A 29 -3.79 16.89 7.12
N LEU A 30 -3.10 17.98 7.47
CA LEU A 30 -2.41 18.84 6.53
C LEU A 30 -1.29 18.09 5.81
N LEU A 31 -1.21 18.23 4.48
CA LEU A 31 -0.12 17.69 3.67
C LEU A 31 0.53 18.80 2.86
N THR A 32 1.84 18.84 2.85
CA THR A 32 2.66 19.66 1.96
C THR A 32 3.30 18.74 0.93
N ASP A 33 2.92 18.87 -0.34
CA ASP A 33 3.44 18.05 -1.45
C ASP A 33 3.30 16.53 -1.18
N LEU A 34 2.14 16.11 -0.66
CA LEU A 34 1.77 14.77 -0.16
C LEU A 34 2.44 14.34 1.16
N VAL A 35 3.35 15.12 1.69
CA VAL A 35 4.07 14.81 2.92
C VAL A 35 3.29 15.30 4.14
N SER A 36 2.99 14.41 5.06
CA SER A 36 2.45 14.73 6.38
C SER A 36 3.57 15.11 7.35
N GLU A 37 3.27 15.97 8.34
CA GLU A 37 4.24 16.40 9.37
C GLU A 37 5.60 16.83 8.74
N ALA A 38 5.55 17.60 7.65
CA ALA A 38 6.75 18.02 6.91
C ALA A 38 7.75 18.81 7.78
N GLY A 39 7.28 19.41 8.88
CA GLY A 39 8.08 20.11 9.88
C GLY A 39 8.73 19.25 10.95
N ALA A 40 8.51 17.94 10.94
CA ALA A 40 9.10 17.03 11.93
C ALA A 40 10.62 16.94 11.79
N LEU A 41 11.33 17.01 12.90
CA LEU A 41 12.79 16.94 12.98
C LEU A 41 13.24 15.66 13.68
N TYR A 42 14.23 15.01 13.08
CA TYR A 42 14.81 13.78 13.61
C TYR A 42 16.33 13.97 13.78
N GLN A 43 16.89 13.32 14.78
CA GLN A 43 18.33 13.27 14.97
C GLN A 43 18.78 11.81 15.05
N ASN A 44 19.68 11.41 14.16
CA ASN A 44 20.07 9.99 13.96
C ASN A 44 18.85 9.07 13.78
N GLY A 45 17.82 9.56 13.08
CA GLY A 45 16.57 8.86 12.83
C GLY A 45 15.54 8.94 13.96
N TYR A 46 15.89 9.42 15.16
CA TYR A 46 14.93 9.54 16.27
C TYR A 46 14.21 10.87 16.26
N ARG A 47 12.90 10.85 16.47
CA ARG A 47 12.08 12.06 16.58
C ARG A 47 12.55 12.93 17.72
N THR A 48 12.58 14.23 17.50
CA THR A 48 12.94 15.24 18.50
C THR A 48 11.74 16.13 18.82
N ASP A 49 11.77 16.80 19.98
CA ASP A 49 10.79 17.82 20.37
C ASP A 49 11.14 19.22 19.81
N LYS A 50 12.16 19.32 18.97
CA LYS A 50 12.57 20.59 18.36
C LYS A 50 11.58 21.02 17.27
N SER A 51 11.42 22.32 17.13
CA SER A 51 10.66 22.94 16.06
C SER A 51 11.60 23.61 15.06
N MET A 52 11.27 23.56 13.78
CA MET A 52 12.00 24.31 12.74
C MET A 52 12.08 25.81 13.05
N ALA A 53 11.10 26.36 13.77
CA ALA A 53 11.05 27.76 14.17
C ALA A 53 12.14 28.16 15.19
N THR A 54 12.77 27.17 15.86
CA THR A 54 13.79 27.42 16.90
C THR A 54 15.21 27.16 16.45
N LEU A 55 15.40 26.65 15.22
CA LEU A 55 16.72 26.31 14.66
C LEU A 55 17.31 27.49 13.88
N SER A 56 18.61 27.72 14.04
CA SER A 56 19.41 28.53 13.09
C SER A 56 19.67 27.76 11.80
N GLU A 57 20.07 28.43 10.74
CA GLU A 57 20.40 27.77 9.46
C GLU A 57 21.52 26.71 9.62
N GLU A 58 22.47 26.92 10.48
CA GLU A 58 23.60 26.01 10.73
C GLU A 58 23.15 24.74 11.50
N ASP A 59 22.15 24.88 12.37
CA ASP A 59 21.63 23.75 13.18
C ASP A 59 20.96 22.69 12.34
N PHE A 60 20.38 23.05 11.19
CA PHE A 60 19.66 22.06 10.33
C PHE A 60 20.56 20.91 9.85
N ALA A 61 21.86 21.10 9.74
CA ALA A 61 22.79 20.05 9.35
C ALA A 61 22.82 18.84 10.31
N ALA A 62 22.41 19.04 11.56
CA ALA A 62 22.37 17.99 12.58
C ALA A 62 21.07 17.16 12.56
N TYR A 63 20.08 17.54 11.74
CA TYR A 63 18.76 16.92 11.74
C TYR A 63 18.40 16.33 10.39
N GLN A 64 17.59 15.28 10.42
CA GLN A 64 16.86 14.77 9.27
C GLN A 64 15.43 15.34 9.28
N PHE A 65 14.90 15.67 8.12
CA PHE A 65 13.55 16.22 7.92
C PHE A 65 13.06 15.95 6.50
N ALA A 66 11.77 16.11 6.26
CA ALA A 66 11.24 16.06 4.91
C ALA A 66 11.67 17.29 4.12
N ALA A 67 12.49 17.10 3.11
CA ALA A 67 12.91 18.17 2.21
C ALA A 67 11.91 18.30 1.05
N ILE A 68 11.17 19.42 1.01
CA ILE A 68 10.22 19.69 -0.07
C ILE A 68 11.00 20.09 -1.33
N SER A 69 10.92 19.26 -2.36
CA SER A 69 11.74 19.36 -3.58
C SER A 69 11.10 20.17 -4.69
N SER A 70 9.80 20.48 -4.59
CA SER A 70 9.07 21.32 -5.51
C SER A 70 9.19 22.80 -5.14
N SER A 71 9.52 23.69 -6.12
CA SER A 71 9.42 25.15 -5.92
C SER A 71 7.96 25.62 -5.90
N ARG A 72 7.04 24.77 -6.37
CA ARG A 72 5.59 24.99 -6.41
C ARG A 72 4.84 23.80 -5.81
N PRO A 73 4.95 23.57 -4.47
CA PRO A 73 4.31 22.43 -3.83
C PRO A 73 2.78 22.52 -3.90
N THR A 74 2.12 21.40 -3.59
CA THR A 74 0.67 21.38 -3.36
C THR A 74 0.35 21.28 -1.89
N PHE A 75 -0.86 21.71 -1.54
CA PHE A 75 -1.40 21.62 -0.18
C PHE A 75 -2.70 20.84 -0.19
N SER A 76 -2.86 19.97 0.82
CA SER A 76 -4.09 19.20 1.01
C SER A 76 -4.48 19.20 2.48
N TRP A 77 -5.79 19.00 2.76
CA TRP A 77 -6.32 18.95 4.12
C TRP A 77 -7.61 18.16 4.19
N ILE A 78 -7.93 17.71 5.38
CA ILE A 78 -9.22 17.13 5.73
C ILE A 78 -10.15 18.27 6.14
N VAL A 79 -11.32 18.33 5.48
CA VAL A 79 -12.35 19.34 5.76
C VAL A 79 -13.01 19.05 7.11
N PRO A 80 -13.18 20.06 8.00
CA PRO A 80 -13.78 19.87 9.30
C PRO A 80 -15.27 19.47 9.19
N GLN A 81 -15.70 18.60 10.12
CA GLN A 81 -17.08 18.16 10.25
C GLN A 81 -17.45 18.05 11.73
N GLY A 82 -18.55 18.68 12.13
CA GLY A 82 -19.08 18.56 13.48
C GLY A 82 -19.73 17.17 13.72
N GLU A 83 -19.79 16.77 14.97
CA GLU A 83 -20.45 15.52 15.35
C GLU A 83 -21.95 15.55 14.97
N GLY A 84 -22.42 14.47 14.34
CA GLY A 84 -23.80 14.34 13.87
C GLY A 84 -24.16 15.16 12.62
N GLU A 85 -23.24 16.00 12.11
CA GLU A 85 -23.48 16.72 10.86
C GLU A 85 -23.47 15.77 9.65
N ARG A 86 -24.28 16.11 8.66
CA ARG A 86 -24.34 15.41 7.36
C ARG A 86 -24.30 16.38 6.20
N ASN A 87 -23.84 15.88 5.05
CA ASN A 87 -23.75 16.66 3.83
C ASN A 87 -22.92 17.94 4.02
N VAL A 88 -21.82 17.81 4.79
CA VAL A 88 -20.86 18.90 4.98
C VAL A 88 -19.94 18.94 3.76
N PHE A 89 -19.86 20.10 3.13
CA PHE A 89 -18.98 20.34 2.00
C PHE A 89 -18.29 21.70 2.12
N GLN A 90 -17.08 21.77 1.62
CA GLN A 90 -16.30 22.99 1.57
C GLN A 90 -16.91 23.97 0.56
N ARG A 91 -17.08 25.22 0.96
CA ARG A 91 -17.51 26.32 0.09
C ARG A 91 -16.35 27.20 -0.36
N SER A 92 -15.41 27.40 0.53
CA SER A 92 -14.24 28.21 0.25
C SER A 92 -13.09 27.88 1.20
N TYR A 93 -11.90 28.25 0.77
CA TYR A 93 -10.69 28.20 1.60
C TYR A 93 -9.87 29.47 1.44
N GLN A 94 -8.93 29.67 2.38
CA GLN A 94 -7.85 30.65 2.28
C GLN A 94 -6.58 30.00 2.83
N ILE A 95 -5.51 29.99 2.05
CA ILE A 95 -4.17 29.57 2.46
C ILE A 95 -3.30 30.79 2.67
N VAL A 96 -2.52 30.80 3.71
CA VAL A 96 -1.45 31.79 3.95
C VAL A 96 -0.13 31.06 4.16
N ILE A 97 0.94 31.61 3.60
CA ILE A 97 2.32 31.13 3.75
C ILE A 97 3.20 32.28 4.17
N ASP A 98 4.02 32.06 5.16
CA ASP A 98 5.01 32.98 5.70
C ASP A 98 6.38 32.29 5.83
N ASP A 99 7.47 33.05 5.84
CA ASP A 99 8.83 32.55 6.05
C ASP A 99 9.40 32.94 7.41
N ASN A 100 8.52 33.43 8.26
CA ASN A 100 8.84 33.87 9.63
C ASN A 100 7.77 33.34 10.61
N PRO A 101 8.16 32.72 11.75
CA PRO A 101 7.19 32.19 12.71
C PRO A 101 6.24 33.23 13.31
N THR A 102 6.70 34.48 13.51
CA THR A 102 5.87 35.57 14.07
C THR A 102 4.79 35.98 13.05
N ASP A 103 5.16 36.13 11.79
CA ASP A 103 4.21 36.46 10.72
C ASP A 103 3.21 35.32 10.52
N ALA A 104 3.67 34.07 10.57
CA ALA A 104 2.82 32.89 10.50
C ALA A 104 1.81 32.83 11.67
N ALA A 105 2.25 33.13 12.90
CA ALA A 105 1.35 33.21 14.06
C ALA A 105 0.25 34.25 13.89
N ASN A 106 0.55 35.34 13.18
CA ASN A 106 -0.41 36.39 12.83
C ASN A 106 -1.19 36.13 11.55
N ARG A 107 -0.94 35.01 10.85
CA ARG A 107 -1.56 34.70 9.55
C ARG A 107 -1.34 35.81 8.52
N ALA A 108 -0.15 36.39 8.50
CA ALA A 108 0.16 37.56 7.67
C ALA A 108 0.15 37.27 6.16
N GLY A 109 0.60 36.06 5.77
CA GLY A 109 0.63 35.62 4.38
C GLY A 109 1.56 36.46 3.50
N LYS A 110 2.74 36.82 4.04
CA LYS A 110 3.70 37.69 3.35
C LYS A 110 4.37 37.02 2.17
N VAL A 111 4.58 35.70 2.21
CA VAL A 111 5.10 34.93 1.09
C VAL A 111 4.00 34.68 0.09
N TRP A 112 2.85 34.22 0.58
CA TRP A 112 1.68 34.02 -0.28
C TRP A 112 0.39 34.05 0.55
N ASN A 113 -0.60 34.69 -0.03
CA ASN A 113 -1.97 34.68 0.46
C ASN A 113 -2.89 34.40 -0.73
N SER A 114 -3.54 33.25 -0.74
CA SER A 114 -4.46 32.88 -1.80
C SER A 114 -5.68 33.82 -1.92
N GLY A 115 -5.93 34.63 -0.88
CA GLY A 115 -7.22 35.23 -0.67
C GLY A 115 -8.31 34.16 -0.44
N GLN A 116 -9.52 34.60 -0.16
CA GLN A 116 -10.65 33.66 -0.05
C GLN A 116 -11.02 33.11 -1.43
N ARG A 117 -10.79 31.82 -1.65
CA ARG A 117 -11.11 31.10 -2.88
C ARG A 117 -12.41 30.31 -2.71
N LYS A 118 -13.42 30.62 -3.53
CA LYS A 118 -14.66 29.83 -3.63
C LYS A 118 -14.33 28.54 -4.41
N SER A 119 -14.17 27.41 -3.74
CA SER A 119 -13.84 26.12 -4.34
C SER A 119 -14.17 24.97 -3.37
N PRO A 120 -14.65 23.83 -3.87
CA PRO A 120 -14.81 22.61 -3.10
C PRO A 120 -13.50 21.82 -2.97
N GLN A 121 -12.44 22.16 -3.70
CA GLN A 121 -11.18 21.43 -3.68
C GLN A 121 -10.49 21.52 -2.31
N SER A 122 -10.05 20.38 -1.77
CA SER A 122 -9.29 20.26 -0.53
C SER A 122 -8.05 19.36 -0.68
N THR A 123 -7.77 18.91 -1.91
CA THR A 123 -6.64 18.06 -2.24
C THR A 123 -5.84 18.68 -3.38
N ALA A 124 -4.51 18.53 -3.36
CA ALA A 124 -3.59 18.95 -4.41
C ALA A 124 -3.75 20.44 -4.84
N ILE A 125 -3.98 21.34 -3.89
CA ILE A 125 -4.10 22.77 -4.17
C ILE A 125 -2.72 23.32 -4.48
N ALA A 126 -2.52 23.74 -5.73
CA ALA A 126 -1.24 24.26 -6.20
C ALA A 126 -0.87 25.58 -5.52
N TYR A 127 0.39 25.69 -5.10
CA TYR A 127 0.99 26.97 -4.74
C TYR A 127 1.05 27.90 -5.97
N ALA A 128 0.52 29.11 -5.82
CA ALA A 128 0.42 30.09 -6.92
C ALA A 128 1.14 31.42 -6.60
N GLY A 129 2.07 31.41 -5.65
CA GLY A 129 2.98 32.52 -5.39
C GLY A 129 4.21 32.54 -6.29
N GLU A 130 5.21 33.33 -5.93
CA GLU A 130 6.54 33.28 -6.53
C GLU A 130 7.24 31.97 -6.15
N ASP A 131 8.14 31.46 -6.99
CA ASP A 131 8.85 30.21 -6.72
C ASP A 131 9.55 30.26 -5.35
N LEU A 132 9.33 29.23 -4.55
CA LEU A 132 9.97 29.10 -3.24
C LEU A 132 11.48 29.02 -3.38
N GLN A 133 12.20 29.55 -2.38
CA GLN A 133 13.65 29.57 -2.37
C GLN A 133 14.22 28.27 -1.78
N PRO A 134 15.38 27.77 -2.25
CA PRO A 134 16.00 26.59 -1.70
C PRO A 134 16.53 26.80 -0.26
N ASN A 135 16.63 25.72 0.51
CA ASN A 135 17.11 25.70 1.90
C ASN A 135 16.39 26.68 2.82
N LYS A 136 15.12 26.91 2.61
CA LYS A 136 14.34 27.90 3.39
C LYS A 136 13.15 27.21 4.09
N THR A 137 12.92 27.63 5.34
CA THR A 137 11.76 27.18 6.12
C THR A 137 10.56 28.07 5.86
N TYR A 138 9.40 27.46 5.66
CA TYR A 138 8.12 28.11 5.45
C TYR A 138 7.09 27.56 6.44
N TYR A 139 6.10 28.38 6.72
CA TYR A 139 4.99 28.09 7.63
C TYR A 139 3.69 28.38 6.93
N TRP A 140 2.76 27.45 6.98
CA TRP A 140 1.46 27.65 6.33
C TRP A 140 0.29 27.22 7.20
N SER A 141 -0.86 27.78 6.90
CA SER A 141 -2.11 27.36 7.48
C SER A 141 -3.26 27.62 6.51
N VAL A 142 -4.37 26.94 6.74
CA VAL A 142 -5.56 27.06 5.92
C VAL A 142 -6.79 27.37 6.79
N LYS A 143 -7.64 28.25 6.30
CA LYS A 143 -8.97 28.48 6.85
C LYS A 143 -10.00 27.93 5.87
N VAL A 144 -10.89 27.05 6.35
CA VAL A 144 -11.89 26.38 5.54
C VAL A 144 -13.28 26.79 6.00
N ALA A 145 -14.08 27.31 5.07
CA ALA A 145 -15.51 27.55 5.30
C ALA A 145 -16.33 26.45 4.62
N THR A 146 -17.27 25.88 5.37
CA THR A 146 -18.20 24.85 4.89
C THR A 146 -19.62 25.45 4.70
N ASN A 147 -20.57 24.62 4.31
CA ASN A 147 -21.97 24.98 4.31
C ASN A 147 -22.56 25.12 5.71
N SER A 148 -21.93 24.58 6.75
CA SER A 148 -22.35 24.63 8.16
C SER A 148 -21.52 25.58 9.03
N SER A 149 -20.30 25.93 8.64
CA SER A 149 -19.36 26.71 9.46
C SER A 149 -18.58 27.75 8.64
N LYS A 150 -18.26 28.90 9.27
CA LYS A 150 -17.29 29.86 8.72
C LYS A 150 -15.84 29.41 8.88
N GLY A 151 -15.62 28.34 9.66
CA GLY A 151 -14.32 27.73 9.92
C GLY A 151 -13.36 28.60 10.74
N GLU A 152 -12.37 27.94 11.26
CA GLU A 152 -11.21 28.52 11.93
C GLU A 152 -9.94 28.20 11.15
N TRP A 153 -8.84 28.90 11.47
CA TRP A 153 -7.53 28.56 10.93
C TRP A 153 -7.06 27.21 11.47
N SER A 154 -6.47 26.39 10.61
CA SER A 154 -5.76 25.18 11.01
C SER A 154 -4.61 25.51 11.98
N GLU A 155 -4.05 24.50 12.60
CA GLU A 155 -2.70 24.61 13.17
C GLU A 155 -1.73 25.08 12.07
N ILE A 156 -0.59 25.63 12.48
CA ILE A 156 0.48 26.01 11.56
C ILE A 156 1.31 24.78 11.27
N GLU A 157 1.43 24.44 10.01
CA GLU A 157 2.36 23.42 9.54
C GLU A 157 3.63 24.11 9.02
N SER A 158 4.81 23.55 9.34
CA SER A 158 6.07 24.04 8.79
C SER A 158 6.65 23.03 7.81
N PHE A 159 7.43 23.53 6.86
CA PHE A 159 8.21 22.69 5.96
C PHE A 159 9.49 23.40 5.54
N ARG A 160 10.49 22.64 5.16
CA ARG A 160 11.74 23.17 4.63
C ARG A 160 11.96 22.71 3.20
N THR A 161 12.35 23.62 2.34
CA THR A 161 12.68 23.31 0.94
C THR A 161 14.05 22.65 0.82
N ALA A 162 14.18 21.79 -0.19
CA ALA A 162 15.46 21.16 -0.55
C ALA A 162 16.49 22.17 -1.05
N SER A 163 17.75 21.77 -1.11
CA SER A 163 18.85 22.57 -1.65
C SER A 163 18.76 22.80 -3.17
N GLN A 164 18.05 21.94 -3.89
CA GLN A 164 17.75 22.07 -5.30
C GLN A 164 16.24 21.90 -5.49
N LEU A 165 15.65 22.84 -6.21
CA LEU A 165 14.21 22.86 -6.47
C LEU A 165 13.93 22.76 -7.97
N LYS A 166 12.80 22.11 -8.28
CA LYS A 166 12.20 22.08 -9.62
C LYS A 166 10.76 22.55 -9.49
N PRO A 167 10.11 23.03 -10.57
CA PRO A 167 8.68 23.36 -10.53
C PRO A 167 7.82 22.19 -10.03
N TYR A 168 8.17 20.98 -10.44
CA TYR A 168 7.67 19.72 -9.91
C TYR A 168 8.82 18.77 -9.60
N ALA A 169 8.79 18.17 -8.44
CA ALA A 169 9.65 17.05 -8.04
C ALA A 169 8.96 16.30 -6.88
N VAL A 170 9.29 15.02 -6.71
CA VAL A 170 8.75 14.22 -5.59
C VAL A 170 9.42 14.63 -4.29
N SER A 171 8.60 14.92 -3.28
CA SER A 171 9.02 15.13 -1.90
C SER A 171 8.72 13.87 -1.08
N PHE A 172 9.54 13.58 -0.06
CA PHE A 172 9.36 12.41 0.79
C PHE A 172 9.95 12.63 2.18
N ARG A 173 9.53 11.82 3.14
CA ARG A 173 10.02 11.84 4.52
C ARG A 173 11.35 11.09 4.65
N PRO A 174 12.18 11.40 5.65
CA PRO A 174 13.37 10.60 5.97
C PRO A 174 12.93 9.25 6.58
N GLN A 175 13.77 8.23 6.45
CA GLN A 175 13.68 7.02 7.25
C GLN A 175 13.93 7.38 8.72
N ILE A 176 13.24 6.71 9.62
CA ILE A 176 13.31 6.96 11.05
C ILE A 176 13.67 5.70 11.84
N ARG A 177 13.98 5.86 13.12
CA ARG A 177 14.20 4.77 14.06
C ARG A 177 13.14 4.77 15.15
N GLU A 178 12.69 3.57 15.50
CA GLU A 178 11.94 3.29 16.72
C GLU A 178 12.78 2.40 17.65
N LYS A 179 12.67 2.60 18.97
CA LYS A 179 13.25 1.70 19.96
C LYS A 179 12.21 0.65 20.32
N GLU A 180 12.58 -0.61 20.17
CA GLU A 180 11.71 -1.73 20.52
C GLU A 180 12.42 -2.63 21.56
N HIS A 181 11.66 -3.06 22.55
CA HIS A 181 12.11 -3.98 23.57
C HIS A 181 11.56 -5.38 23.33
N PRO A 182 12.26 -6.44 23.74
CA PRO A 182 11.78 -7.79 23.56
C PRO A 182 10.49 -8.04 24.34
N THR A 183 9.62 -8.86 23.76
CA THR A 183 8.39 -9.34 24.41
C THR A 183 8.66 -10.51 25.37
N HIS A 184 9.71 -11.28 25.09
CA HIS A 184 10.11 -12.43 25.92
C HIS A 184 11.63 -12.55 25.99
N ILE A 185 12.13 -12.80 27.21
CA ILE A 185 13.50 -13.18 27.49
C ILE A 185 13.49 -14.48 28.28
N ARG A 186 14.27 -15.47 27.86
CA ARG A 186 14.31 -16.78 28.51
C ARG A 186 15.74 -17.32 28.56
N LYS A 187 16.20 -17.71 29.75
CA LYS A 187 17.43 -18.51 29.91
C LYS A 187 17.18 -19.90 29.33
N ILE A 188 18.08 -20.35 28.43
CA ILE A 188 18.11 -21.72 27.92
C ILE A 188 18.96 -22.58 28.87
N ASP A 189 20.13 -22.06 29.27
CA ASP A 189 21.07 -22.64 30.19
C ASP A 189 21.73 -21.50 31.03
N PRO A 190 22.64 -21.80 32.00
CA PRO A 190 23.27 -20.79 32.84
C PRO A 190 23.98 -19.64 32.10
N THR A 191 24.39 -19.86 30.85
CA THR A 191 25.17 -18.92 30.05
C THR A 191 24.53 -18.51 28.75
N THR A 192 23.37 -19.06 28.42
CA THR A 192 22.67 -18.79 27.15
C THR A 192 21.28 -18.19 27.40
N THR A 193 20.99 -17.04 26.78
CA THR A 193 19.71 -16.36 26.85
C THR A 193 19.11 -16.22 25.47
N PHE A 194 17.87 -16.68 25.30
CA PHE A 194 17.04 -16.48 24.10
C PHE A 194 16.11 -15.29 24.30
N ILE A 195 15.94 -14.48 23.25
CA ILE A 195 15.22 -13.23 23.23
C ILE A 195 14.30 -13.19 22.01
N ASP A 196 13.01 -12.91 22.20
CA ASP A 196 12.01 -12.74 21.14
C ASP A 196 11.42 -11.35 21.20
N PHE A 197 11.48 -10.59 20.08
CA PHE A 197 10.86 -9.28 19.92
C PHE A 197 9.37 -9.35 19.54
N GLY A 198 8.83 -10.56 19.37
CA GLY A 198 7.42 -10.79 19.00
C GLY A 198 7.15 -10.66 17.50
N LYS A 199 7.77 -9.70 16.82
CA LYS A 199 7.63 -9.50 15.37
C LYS A 199 9.01 -9.24 14.74
N ALA A 200 9.22 -9.73 13.51
CA ALA A 200 10.40 -9.40 12.72
C ALA A 200 10.36 -7.94 12.28
N SER A 201 11.51 -7.31 12.18
CA SER A 201 11.66 -5.95 11.65
C SER A 201 13.09 -5.71 11.18
N PHE A 202 13.29 -4.73 10.33
CA PHE A 202 14.61 -4.31 9.87
C PHE A 202 15.28 -3.43 10.93
N GLY A 203 16.41 -3.84 11.46
CA GLY A 203 17.05 -3.06 12.52
C GLY A 203 18.47 -3.49 12.84
N SER A 204 19.04 -2.79 13.82
CA SER A 204 20.26 -3.13 14.54
C SER A 204 19.93 -3.36 16.02
N LEU A 205 20.86 -3.92 16.78
CA LEU A 205 20.65 -4.27 18.17
C LEU A 205 21.59 -3.48 19.07
N GLU A 206 21.15 -3.14 20.27
CA GLU A 206 21.93 -2.57 21.35
C GLU A 206 21.75 -3.39 22.61
N LEU A 207 22.87 -3.79 23.23
CA LEU A 207 22.89 -4.58 24.46
C LEU A 207 23.60 -3.85 25.57
N THR A 208 22.99 -3.69 26.74
CA THR A 208 23.62 -3.15 27.95
C THR A 208 23.96 -4.32 28.89
N LEU A 209 25.22 -4.67 28.98
CA LEU A 209 25.69 -5.85 29.72
C LEU A 209 26.76 -5.49 30.73
N GLU A 210 26.88 -6.29 31.78
CA GLU A 210 27.88 -6.12 32.84
C GLU A 210 28.85 -7.31 32.87
N SER A 211 30.15 -7.02 32.96
CA SER A 211 31.20 -8.02 33.12
C SER A 211 32.11 -7.69 34.29
N ASN A 212 32.59 -8.72 34.97
CA ASN A 212 33.52 -8.57 36.10
C ASN A 212 35.01 -8.44 35.65
N ARG A 213 35.27 -8.65 34.35
CA ARG A 213 36.63 -8.63 33.76
C ARG A 213 36.62 -8.02 32.36
N ASP A 214 37.76 -7.56 31.92
CA ASP A 214 37.95 -7.12 30.55
C ASP A 214 38.16 -8.31 29.59
N ASN A 215 37.79 -8.14 28.32
CA ASN A 215 37.91 -9.13 27.25
C ASN A 215 37.18 -10.44 27.52
N ASP A 216 36.09 -10.39 28.26
CA ASP A 216 35.19 -11.51 28.46
C ASP A 216 34.33 -11.66 27.17
N THR A 217 34.74 -12.55 26.28
CA THR A 217 34.10 -12.65 24.97
C THR A 217 32.85 -13.52 25.05
N ILE A 218 31.74 -12.94 24.66
CA ILE A 218 30.45 -13.62 24.47
C ILE A 218 30.11 -13.68 22.97
N TYR A 219 29.05 -14.41 22.61
CA TYR A 219 28.54 -14.44 21.25
C TYR A 219 27.08 -13.96 21.22
N VAL A 220 26.76 -13.15 20.22
CA VAL A 220 25.43 -12.64 19.97
C VAL A 220 24.98 -13.12 18.61
N ALA A 221 23.90 -13.89 18.57
CA ALA A 221 23.25 -14.31 17.35
C ALA A 221 21.96 -13.52 17.15
N ILE A 222 21.68 -13.11 15.91
CA ILE A 222 20.42 -12.51 15.50
C ILE A 222 19.88 -13.25 14.29
N GLY A 223 18.56 -13.34 14.14
CA GLY A 223 17.94 -14.03 13.02
C GLY A 223 16.44 -13.84 12.92
N GLU A 224 15.92 -14.24 11.77
CA GLU A 224 14.49 -14.24 11.48
C GLU A 224 13.78 -15.49 11.98
N ASP A 225 14.49 -16.62 12.02
CA ASP A 225 13.94 -17.94 12.29
C ASP A 225 14.37 -18.51 13.67
N CYS A 226 13.48 -19.29 14.25
CA CYS A 226 13.67 -19.97 15.53
C CYS A 226 13.35 -21.46 15.38
N LYS A 227 14.31 -22.29 15.74
CA LYS A 227 14.17 -23.75 15.74
C LYS A 227 14.51 -24.32 17.12
N ASP A 228 13.68 -25.22 17.61
CA ASP A 228 13.84 -25.86 18.91
C ASP A 228 14.05 -24.88 20.09
N GLY A 229 13.43 -23.69 19.99
CA GLY A 229 13.51 -22.64 21.00
C GLY A 229 14.83 -21.88 21.03
N ARG A 230 15.62 -21.92 19.97
CA ARG A 230 16.88 -21.19 19.74
C ARG A 230 16.84 -20.45 18.42
N VAL A 231 17.66 -19.42 18.24
CA VAL A 231 17.87 -18.82 16.92
C VAL A 231 18.40 -19.90 15.97
N ASN A 232 17.71 -20.10 14.83
CA ASN A 232 18.15 -21.09 13.85
C ASN A 232 19.48 -20.66 13.21
N SER A 233 20.56 -21.37 13.54
CA SER A 233 21.91 -21.08 13.02
C SER A 233 22.14 -21.50 11.57
N HIS A 234 21.24 -22.28 11.01
CA HIS A 234 21.32 -22.79 9.63
C HIS A 234 19.95 -22.67 8.96
N PRO A 235 19.41 -21.43 8.84
CA PRO A 235 18.16 -21.24 8.14
C PRO A 235 18.36 -21.57 6.66
N HIS A 236 17.27 -21.96 6.00
CA HIS A 236 17.33 -22.23 4.55
C HIS A 236 17.28 -20.93 3.72
N GLY A 237 17.66 -21.07 2.46
CA GLY A 237 17.48 -20.04 1.45
C GLY A 237 18.16 -18.72 1.76
N THR A 238 17.37 -17.66 1.85
CA THR A 238 17.84 -16.28 2.07
C THR A 238 17.47 -15.71 3.44
N VAL A 239 16.82 -16.52 4.27
CA VAL A 239 16.48 -16.18 5.66
C VAL A 239 17.74 -15.81 6.44
N ARG A 240 17.69 -14.70 7.17
CA ARG A 240 18.90 -14.11 7.77
C ARG A 240 19.27 -14.77 9.10
N TYR A 241 20.57 -14.99 9.25
CA TYR A 241 21.23 -15.36 10.48
C TYR A 241 22.62 -14.72 10.53
N TYR A 242 22.94 -14.07 11.64
CA TYR A 242 24.25 -13.50 11.89
C TYR A 242 24.72 -13.88 13.29
N ARG A 243 26.01 -14.09 13.50
CA ARG A 243 26.62 -14.37 14.79
C ARG A 243 27.89 -13.56 14.97
N TYR A 244 27.97 -12.80 16.05
CA TYR A 244 29.03 -11.87 16.37
C TYR A 244 29.77 -12.28 17.64
N ALA A 245 31.10 -12.21 17.67
CA ALA A 245 31.87 -12.24 18.89
C ALA A 245 31.89 -10.83 19.49
N LEU A 246 31.50 -10.70 20.76
CA LEU A 246 31.42 -9.44 21.48
C LEU A 246 32.34 -9.48 22.71
N PRO A 247 33.50 -8.80 22.68
CA PRO A 247 34.36 -8.66 23.84
C PRO A 247 33.76 -7.64 24.81
N LEU A 248 33.43 -8.08 26.02
CA LEU A 248 32.92 -7.24 27.06
C LEU A 248 34.07 -6.51 27.79
N ARG A 249 33.80 -5.30 28.24
CA ARG A 249 34.66 -4.52 29.15
C ARG A 249 34.16 -4.70 30.59
N LYS A 250 35.08 -4.62 31.54
CA LYS A 250 34.73 -4.66 32.97
C LYS A 250 33.77 -3.53 33.32
N GLY A 251 32.73 -3.84 34.09
CA GLY A 251 31.63 -2.95 34.47
C GLY A 251 30.44 -3.09 33.50
N ARG A 252 29.47 -2.22 33.67
CA ARG A 252 28.24 -2.16 32.87
C ARG A 252 28.43 -1.21 31.68
N HIS A 253 28.29 -1.73 30.47
CA HIS A 253 28.49 -1.00 29.23
C HIS A 253 27.44 -1.34 28.19
N THR A 254 27.20 -0.39 27.28
CA THR A 254 26.32 -0.53 26.14
C THR A 254 27.14 -0.88 24.89
N TYR A 255 26.67 -1.86 24.12
CA TYR A 255 27.32 -2.43 22.95
C TYR A 255 26.37 -2.42 21.75
N PRO A 256 26.66 -1.64 20.69
CA PRO A 256 25.90 -1.72 19.45
C PRO A 256 26.26 -3.00 18.67
N ILE A 257 25.28 -3.68 18.15
CA ILE A 257 25.41 -4.81 17.21
C ILE A 257 24.79 -4.37 15.89
N ILE A 258 25.64 -3.99 14.96
CA ILE A 258 25.23 -3.53 13.62
C ILE A 258 25.41 -4.71 12.66
N PRO A 259 24.37 -5.10 11.88
CA PRO A 259 24.48 -6.15 10.87
C PRO A 259 25.60 -5.86 9.86
N ALA A 260 26.26 -6.91 9.43
CA ALA A 260 27.25 -6.80 8.37
C ALA A 260 26.55 -6.63 7.00
N HIS A 261 27.18 -5.89 6.09
CA HIS A 261 26.71 -5.80 4.71
C HIS A 261 26.67 -7.16 4.03
N ASP A 262 25.59 -7.45 3.34
CA ASP A 262 25.46 -8.61 2.45
C ASP A 262 25.72 -8.19 0.99
N LYS A 263 26.53 -8.96 0.28
CA LYS A 263 26.88 -8.66 -1.12
C LYS A 263 25.69 -8.71 -2.07
N ARG A 264 24.64 -9.44 -1.72
CA ARG A 264 23.44 -9.60 -2.56
C ARG A 264 22.56 -8.34 -2.56
N ASN A 265 22.51 -7.60 -1.44
CA ASN A 265 21.64 -6.45 -1.26
C ASN A 265 22.40 -5.11 -1.15
N THR A 266 23.67 -5.07 -1.58
CA THR A 266 24.50 -3.85 -1.64
C THR A 266 25.05 -3.59 -3.05
N GLY A 267 24.49 -4.29 -4.06
CA GLY A 267 24.83 -4.10 -5.46
C GLY A 267 24.36 -2.74 -6.03
N PRO A 268 24.73 -2.42 -7.27
CA PRO A 268 24.43 -1.11 -7.87
C PRO A 268 22.95 -0.75 -8.01
N GLN A 269 22.07 -1.76 -8.00
CA GLN A 269 20.61 -1.59 -8.11
C GLN A 269 19.91 -1.57 -6.74
N ALA A 270 20.60 -2.04 -5.69
CA ALA A 270 20.06 -2.12 -4.36
C ALA A 270 19.85 -0.73 -3.74
N ILE A 271 18.77 -0.58 -3.02
CA ILE A 271 18.52 0.60 -2.19
C ILE A 271 19.27 0.44 -0.87
N LEU A 272 20.14 1.39 -0.58
CA LEU A 272 20.96 1.39 0.63
C LEU A 272 20.29 2.22 1.73
N MET A 273 20.52 1.81 2.98
CA MET A 273 20.15 2.63 4.13
C MET A 273 21.00 3.91 4.16
N PRO A 274 20.43 5.06 4.59
CA PRO A 274 21.22 6.27 4.80
C PRO A 274 22.19 6.10 5.98
N ASP A 275 23.34 6.78 5.90
CA ASP A 275 24.44 6.67 6.88
C ASP A 275 23.99 6.90 8.33
N TYR A 276 23.03 7.80 8.57
CA TYR A 276 22.53 8.09 9.92
C TYR A 276 21.69 6.96 10.53
N ILE A 277 21.18 6.04 9.72
CA ILE A 277 20.57 4.78 10.15
C ILE A 277 21.62 3.67 10.24
N GLY A 278 22.54 3.60 9.27
CA GLY A 278 23.48 2.50 9.15
C GLY A 278 22.85 1.21 8.65
N GLU A 279 23.61 0.12 8.63
CA GLU A 279 23.11 -1.17 8.13
C GLU A 279 22.09 -1.77 9.07
N VAL A 280 21.09 -2.42 8.47
CA VAL A 280 20.01 -3.13 9.15
C VAL A 280 19.82 -4.53 8.56
N ALA A 281 19.27 -5.44 9.35
CA ALA A 281 18.83 -6.75 8.86
C ALA A 281 17.43 -7.05 9.40
N PRO A 282 16.62 -7.83 8.66
CA PRO A 282 15.41 -8.36 9.23
C PRO A 282 15.76 -9.34 10.35
N MET A 283 15.19 -9.14 11.52
CA MET A 283 15.38 -10.01 12.68
C MET A 283 14.16 -9.98 13.59
N ARG A 284 13.82 -11.12 14.16
CA ARG A 284 12.85 -11.26 15.24
C ARG A 284 13.51 -11.73 16.52
N TYR A 285 14.53 -12.59 16.39
CA TYR A 285 15.14 -13.30 17.49
C TYR A 285 16.57 -12.85 17.71
N CYS A 286 16.97 -12.89 18.99
CA CYS A 286 18.36 -12.72 19.41
C CYS A 286 18.72 -13.81 20.42
N GLU A 287 19.98 -14.25 20.41
CA GLU A 287 20.51 -15.17 21.38
C GLU A 287 21.88 -14.67 21.88
N ILE A 288 22.07 -14.66 23.20
CA ILE A 288 23.33 -14.30 23.83
C ILE A 288 23.92 -15.55 24.44
N GLU A 289 25.09 -15.97 23.97
CA GLU A 289 25.82 -17.18 24.41
C GLU A 289 27.08 -16.78 25.18
N GLY A 290 27.38 -17.51 26.23
CA GLY A 290 28.57 -17.31 27.08
C GLY A 290 28.40 -16.21 28.13
N TYR A 291 27.19 -15.68 28.33
CA TYR A 291 26.88 -14.64 29.32
C TYR A 291 26.14 -15.22 30.53
N ALA A 292 26.81 -15.23 31.67
CA ALA A 292 26.23 -15.74 32.91
C ALA A 292 25.17 -14.83 33.55
N GLY A 293 25.21 -13.51 33.24
CA GLY A 293 24.20 -12.54 33.68
C GLY A 293 22.84 -12.80 33.03
N THR A 294 21.79 -12.15 33.54
CA THR A 294 20.44 -12.20 32.97
C THR A 294 20.07 -10.79 32.51
N PRO A 295 20.08 -10.51 31.21
CA PRO A 295 19.65 -9.20 30.72
C PRO A 295 18.15 -9.02 31.00
N THR A 296 17.75 -7.79 31.32
CA THR A 296 16.35 -7.39 31.41
C THR A 296 15.84 -6.90 30.05
N THR A 297 14.55 -6.67 29.92
CA THR A 297 13.97 -6.07 28.71
C THR A 297 14.58 -4.71 28.37
N GLU A 298 14.92 -3.90 29.39
CA GLU A 298 15.57 -2.60 29.20
C GLU A 298 17.04 -2.69 28.75
N ASP A 299 17.69 -3.85 28.99
CA ASP A 299 19.08 -4.06 28.58
C ASP A 299 19.22 -4.45 27.11
N VAL A 300 18.11 -4.74 26.45
CA VAL A 300 18.07 -5.23 25.06
C VAL A 300 17.15 -4.33 24.25
N VAL A 301 17.72 -3.60 23.29
CA VAL A 301 16.99 -2.67 22.46
C VAL A 301 17.23 -3.00 21.00
N ARG A 302 16.16 -3.21 20.24
CA ARG A 302 16.21 -3.19 18.79
C ARG A 302 15.95 -1.78 18.28
N HIS A 303 16.86 -1.24 17.50
CA HIS A 303 16.73 0.02 16.78
C HIS A 303 16.12 -0.28 15.41
N THR A 304 14.80 -0.30 15.36
CA THR A 304 14.03 -0.62 14.16
C THR A 304 14.04 0.55 13.20
N ALA A 305 14.48 0.33 11.97
CA ALA A 305 14.37 1.29 10.88
C ALA A 305 13.00 1.15 10.22
N ILE A 306 12.29 2.26 10.04
CA ILE A 306 11.02 2.32 9.32
C ILE A 306 10.92 3.61 8.51
N TYR A 307 10.02 3.63 7.54
CA TYR A 307 9.43 4.88 7.04
C TYR A 307 8.28 5.25 7.97
N PRO A 308 8.05 6.55 8.28
CA PRO A 308 6.98 6.94 9.20
C PRO A 308 5.63 6.35 8.79
N PHE A 309 4.98 5.63 9.71
CA PHE A 309 3.74 4.89 9.48
C PHE A 309 2.77 5.08 10.65
N ASP A 310 1.56 5.56 10.37
CA ASP A 310 0.50 5.68 11.38
C ASP A 310 -0.34 4.40 11.47
N TYR A 311 0.02 3.53 12.39
CA TYR A 311 -0.67 2.26 12.59
C TYR A 311 -2.14 2.42 13.00
N SER A 312 -2.56 3.60 13.47
CA SER A 312 -3.94 3.88 13.88
C SER A 312 -4.85 4.31 12.73
N SER A 313 -4.28 4.64 11.55
CA SER A 313 -5.02 5.14 10.37
C SER A 313 -5.98 4.13 9.78
N ALA A 314 -5.77 2.83 10.01
CA ALA A 314 -6.61 1.75 9.50
C ALA A 314 -6.83 0.66 10.55
N TYR A 315 -7.97 0.04 10.52
CA TYR A 315 -8.21 -1.25 11.21
C TYR A 315 -9.24 -2.09 10.46
N PHE A 316 -9.20 -3.38 10.70
CA PHE A 316 -10.21 -4.34 10.26
C PHE A 316 -10.41 -5.39 11.34
N GLN A 317 -11.66 -5.77 11.55
CA GLN A 317 -12.05 -6.86 12.45
C GLN A 317 -13.33 -7.50 11.92
N SER A 318 -13.38 -8.82 11.96
CA SER A 318 -14.55 -9.62 11.61
C SER A 318 -14.77 -10.74 12.64
N ASP A 319 -15.81 -11.52 12.46
CA ASP A 319 -16.07 -12.76 13.20
C ASP A 319 -15.17 -13.95 12.74
N SER A 320 -14.38 -13.79 11.69
CA SER A 320 -13.36 -14.76 11.26
C SER A 320 -12.00 -14.47 11.88
N GLU A 321 -11.55 -15.30 12.83
CA GLU A 321 -10.21 -15.19 13.44
C GLU A 321 -9.10 -15.34 12.40
N THR A 322 -9.26 -16.25 11.45
CA THR A 322 -8.31 -16.47 10.33
C THR A 322 -8.14 -15.20 9.51
N LEU A 323 -9.22 -14.56 9.11
CA LEU A 323 -9.17 -13.33 8.31
C LEU A 323 -8.56 -12.16 9.09
N ASN A 324 -8.88 -12.04 10.39
CA ASN A 324 -8.29 -11.03 11.26
C ASN A 324 -6.77 -11.21 11.41
N ALA A 325 -6.30 -12.46 11.56
CA ALA A 325 -4.88 -12.76 11.64
C ALA A 325 -4.14 -12.42 10.33
N ILE A 326 -4.75 -12.72 9.17
CA ILE A 326 -4.21 -12.38 7.85
C ILE A 326 -4.14 -10.86 7.67
N TRP A 327 -5.19 -10.12 8.07
CA TRP A 327 -5.17 -8.66 8.02
C TRP A 327 -4.00 -8.07 8.83
N GLU A 328 -3.82 -8.52 10.08
CA GLU A 328 -2.73 -8.03 10.93
C GLU A 328 -1.34 -8.39 10.38
N LEU A 329 -1.17 -9.59 9.83
CA LEU A 329 0.06 -9.98 9.14
C LEU A 329 0.36 -9.02 7.98
N CYS A 330 -0.61 -8.80 7.09
CA CYS A 330 -0.43 -8.00 5.89
C CYS A 330 -0.22 -6.52 6.19
N LYS A 331 -0.99 -5.95 7.13
CA LYS A 331 -0.82 -4.56 7.56
C LYS A 331 0.56 -4.32 8.20
N TYR A 332 0.98 -5.23 9.09
CA TYR A 332 2.31 -5.12 9.70
C TYR A 332 3.43 -5.28 8.68
N THR A 333 3.24 -6.14 7.67
CA THR A 333 4.18 -6.28 6.56
C THR A 333 4.47 -4.95 5.89
N ILE A 334 3.44 -4.17 5.55
CA ILE A 334 3.62 -2.85 4.91
C ILE A 334 4.43 -1.90 5.80
N LYS A 335 4.14 -1.84 7.11
CA LYS A 335 4.96 -1.07 8.04
C LYS A 335 6.42 -1.52 8.03
N ALA A 336 6.67 -2.81 8.21
CA ALA A 336 8.02 -3.35 8.40
C ALA A 336 8.89 -3.23 7.14
N THR A 337 8.32 -3.48 5.95
CA THR A 337 9.05 -3.48 4.67
C THR A 337 9.20 -2.09 4.05
N SER A 338 8.60 -1.05 4.63
CA SER A 338 8.79 0.34 4.20
C SER A 338 10.12 0.96 4.65
N ALA A 339 10.93 0.22 5.40
CA ALA A 339 12.16 0.68 6.06
C ALA A 339 13.14 1.46 5.15
N LEU A 340 13.21 1.13 3.87
CA LEU A 340 14.12 1.78 2.91
C LEU A 340 13.54 3.07 2.28
N GLY A 341 12.29 3.45 2.61
CA GLY A 341 11.64 4.67 2.09
C GLY A 341 11.34 4.64 0.59
N ILE A 342 11.38 3.47 0.00
CA ILE A 342 11.00 3.12 -1.37
C ILE A 342 10.57 1.64 -1.36
N TYR A 343 9.61 1.25 -2.19
CA TYR A 343 9.20 -0.15 -2.27
C TYR A 343 10.27 -1.00 -2.93
N ILE A 344 10.63 -2.08 -2.28
CA ILE A 344 11.60 -3.07 -2.72
C ILE A 344 10.95 -4.46 -2.72
N ASP A 345 11.59 -5.44 -3.34
CA ASP A 345 11.23 -6.86 -3.27
C ASP A 345 11.32 -7.41 -1.83
N GLY A 346 12.53 -7.49 -1.29
CA GLY A 346 12.82 -7.95 0.06
C GLY A 346 14.28 -7.70 0.41
N ASP A 347 14.71 -8.21 1.57
CA ASP A 347 16.10 -8.01 2.03
C ASP A 347 17.14 -8.75 1.19
N ARG A 348 16.72 -9.77 0.42
CA ARG A 348 17.66 -10.54 -0.41
C ARG A 348 18.42 -9.67 -1.39
N GLU A 349 17.71 -8.77 -2.09
CA GLU A 349 18.24 -7.94 -3.17
C GLU A 349 18.07 -6.44 -2.90
N ARG A 350 17.01 -6.04 -2.20
CA ARG A 350 16.60 -4.64 -1.95
C ARG A 350 16.41 -3.85 -3.25
N ILE A 351 15.88 -4.50 -4.28
CA ILE A 351 15.66 -3.90 -5.60
C ILE A 351 14.19 -3.52 -5.75
N PRO A 352 13.86 -2.30 -6.20
CA PRO A 352 12.51 -1.94 -6.59
C PRO A 352 12.09 -2.65 -7.88
N TYR A 353 10.85 -3.21 -7.88
CA TYR A 353 10.20 -3.79 -9.06
C TYR A 353 8.78 -3.23 -9.19
N GLU A 354 8.26 -3.12 -10.43
CA GLU A 354 6.94 -2.57 -10.69
C GLU A 354 5.82 -3.45 -10.09
N ALA A 355 5.99 -4.79 -10.13
CA ALA A 355 5.03 -5.72 -9.54
C ALA A 355 4.89 -5.54 -8.04
N ASP A 356 6.03 -5.42 -7.34
CA ASP A 356 6.07 -5.12 -5.91
C ASP A 356 5.46 -3.76 -5.63
N ALA A 357 5.89 -2.74 -6.38
CA ALA A 357 5.42 -1.38 -6.19
C ALA A 357 3.90 -1.24 -6.33
N LEU A 358 3.28 -1.99 -7.26
CA LEU A 358 1.83 -1.95 -7.45
C LEU A 358 1.07 -2.47 -6.22
N ILE A 359 1.44 -3.65 -5.72
CA ILE A 359 0.75 -4.27 -4.58
C ILE A 359 1.06 -3.51 -3.30
N ASN A 360 2.31 -3.08 -3.11
CA ASN A 360 2.74 -2.31 -1.96
C ASN A 360 2.04 -0.95 -1.91
N GLN A 361 1.91 -0.24 -3.05
CA GLN A 361 1.18 1.02 -3.16
C GLN A 361 -0.27 0.86 -2.70
N LEU A 362 -1.01 -0.09 -3.28
CA LEU A 362 -2.42 -0.31 -2.95
C LEU A 362 -2.59 -0.69 -1.48
N SER A 363 -1.71 -1.55 -0.96
CA SER A 363 -1.73 -2.00 0.43
C SER A 363 -1.35 -0.88 1.40
N HIS A 364 -0.40 -0.02 1.04
CA HIS A 364 -0.02 1.15 1.86
C HIS A 364 -1.16 2.17 1.91
N TYR A 365 -1.76 2.53 0.76
CA TYR A 365 -2.86 3.48 0.67
C TYR A 365 -4.11 3.06 1.46
N THR A 366 -4.27 1.76 1.73
CA THR A 366 -5.42 1.22 2.49
C THR A 366 -5.10 0.93 3.95
N THR A 367 -3.84 1.04 4.35
CA THR A 367 -3.39 0.79 5.73
C THR A 367 -2.81 2.02 6.43
N ASP A 368 -2.43 3.05 5.66
CA ASP A 368 -1.94 4.33 6.17
C ASP A 368 -2.35 5.47 5.23
N ARG A 369 -2.24 6.69 5.73
CA ARG A 369 -2.47 7.92 4.95
C ARG A 369 -1.13 8.48 4.43
N GLU A 370 -0.32 7.60 3.85
CA GLU A 370 1.00 7.91 3.26
C GLU A 370 0.95 7.74 1.74
N TYR A 371 1.35 8.76 0.99
CA TYR A 371 1.27 8.80 -0.47
C TYR A 371 2.60 9.10 -1.14
N ALA A 372 3.49 9.82 -0.44
CA ALA A 372 4.75 10.31 -1.01
C ALA A 372 5.74 9.18 -1.34
N MET A 373 5.82 8.15 -0.50
CA MET A 373 6.68 6.98 -0.73
C MET A 373 6.25 6.19 -1.98
N ALA A 374 4.93 6.03 -2.17
CA ALA A 374 4.39 5.35 -3.35
C ALA A 374 4.72 6.11 -4.64
N ARG A 375 4.50 7.43 -4.65
CA ARG A 375 4.88 8.30 -5.78
C ARG A 375 6.39 8.24 -6.05
N ARG A 376 7.21 8.30 -5.00
CA ARG A 376 8.67 8.15 -5.12
C ARG A 376 9.06 6.84 -5.78
N SER A 377 8.45 5.73 -5.36
CA SER A 377 8.71 4.41 -5.93
C SER A 377 8.28 4.32 -7.39
N SER A 378 7.10 4.86 -7.73
CA SER A 378 6.61 4.95 -9.10
C SER A 378 7.58 5.70 -10.01
N GLU A 379 7.98 6.92 -9.64
CA GLU A 379 8.87 7.72 -10.48
C GLU A 379 10.30 7.17 -10.55
N TYR A 380 10.78 6.54 -9.47
CA TYR A 380 12.05 5.80 -9.51
C TYR A 380 12.02 4.71 -10.57
N LEU A 381 10.94 3.94 -10.66
CA LEU A 381 10.78 2.86 -11.65
C LEU A 381 10.55 3.39 -13.08
N LEU A 382 10.02 4.60 -13.26
CA LEU A 382 10.00 5.26 -14.57
C LEU A 382 11.41 5.60 -15.08
N GLU A 383 12.36 5.89 -14.19
CA GLU A 383 13.75 6.13 -14.54
C GLU A 383 14.58 4.83 -14.62
N ARG A 384 14.23 3.83 -13.83
CA ARG A 384 14.97 2.56 -13.68
C ARG A 384 14.01 1.37 -13.69
N PRO A 385 13.43 1.06 -14.86
CA PRO A 385 12.49 -0.06 -14.98
C PRO A 385 13.19 -1.40 -14.86
N THR A 386 12.38 -2.41 -14.63
CA THR A 386 12.83 -3.79 -14.61
C THR A 386 12.60 -4.49 -15.95
N TRP A 387 12.92 -5.77 -16.04
CA TRP A 387 12.96 -6.49 -17.32
C TRP A 387 11.71 -7.31 -17.65
N PRO A 388 10.80 -7.69 -16.74
CA PRO A 388 9.58 -8.42 -17.10
C PRO A 388 8.62 -7.52 -17.89
N THR A 389 8.15 -8.01 -19.04
CA THR A 389 7.27 -7.23 -19.92
C THR A 389 5.99 -6.79 -19.23
N GLU A 390 5.36 -7.70 -18.51
CA GLU A 390 4.10 -7.44 -17.77
C GLU A 390 4.30 -6.37 -16.69
N TRP A 391 5.44 -6.37 -16.03
CA TRP A 391 5.71 -5.42 -14.96
C TRP A 391 5.95 -4.00 -15.48
N ILE A 392 6.68 -3.87 -16.60
CA ILE A 392 6.82 -2.57 -17.27
C ILE A 392 5.46 -1.95 -17.60
N LEU A 393 4.50 -2.75 -18.05
CA LEU A 393 3.13 -2.31 -18.38
C LEU A 393 2.36 -1.87 -17.12
N GLN A 394 2.69 -2.39 -15.94
CA GLN A 394 2.07 -2.00 -14.67
C GLN A 394 2.41 -0.57 -14.25
N ALA A 395 3.46 0.05 -14.80
CA ALA A 395 3.80 1.44 -14.53
C ALA A 395 2.61 2.39 -14.75
N LEU A 396 1.75 2.10 -15.76
CA LEU A 396 0.54 2.87 -16.04
C LEU A 396 -0.50 2.70 -14.91
N ILE A 397 -0.65 1.48 -14.39
CA ILE A 397 -1.59 1.16 -13.31
C ILE A 397 -1.14 1.88 -12.01
N ILE A 398 0.15 1.85 -11.71
CA ILE A 398 0.74 2.52 -10.53
C ILE A 398 0.51 4.04 -10.60
N ALA A 399 0.84 4.67 -11.75
CA ALA A 399 0.66 6.10 -11.93
C ALA A 399 -0.82 6.53 -11.88
N TRP A 400 -1.72 5.68 -12.40
CA TRP A 400 -3.15 5.95 -12.35
C TRP A 400 -3.73 5.80 -10.94
N ASN A 401 -3.31 4.77 -10.20
CA ASN A 401 -3.70 4.62 -8.79
C ASN A 401 -3.20 5.80 -7.95
N ASP A 402 -1.97 6.28 -8.17
CA ASP A 402 -1.46 7.46 -7.48
C ASP A 402 -2.38 8.66 -7.69
N TYR A 403 -2.81 8.93 -8.93
CA TYR A 403 -3.77 10.01 -9.23
C TYR A 403 -5.13 9.78 -8.58
N LEU A 404 -5.70 8.57 -8.68
CA LEU A 404 -7.01 8.27 -8.11
C LEU A 404 -7.03 8.44 -6.58
N TYR A 405 -5.96 8.04 -5.89
CA TYR A 405 -5.90 8.15 -4.44
C TYR A 405 -5.54 9.54 -3.93
N THR A 406 -4.71 10.30 -4.66
CA THR A 406 -4.20 11.60 -4.22
C THR A 406 -4.95 12.80 -4.80
N GLY A 407 -5.51 12.69 -6.00
CA GLY A 407 -6.08 13.80 -6.76
C GLY A 407 -5.01 14.70 -7.40
N ASP A 408 -3.73 14.34 -7.34
CA ASP A 408 -2.62 15.15 -7.88
C ASP A 408 -2.12 14.59 -9.22
N MET A 409 -2.46 15.25 -10.32
CA MET A 409 -2.11 14.85 -11.68
C MET A 409 -0.70 15.23 -12.12
N ARG A 410 0.07 15.99 -11.31
CA ARG A 410 1.37 16.55 -11.73
C ARG A 410 2.39 15.46 -12.10
N SER A 411 2.36 14.30 -11.43
CA SER A 411 3.22 13.17 -11.78
C SER A 411 2.92 12.63 -13.18
N ILE A 412 1.63 12.52 -13.53
CA ILE A 412 1.20 12.11 -14.87
C ILE A 412 1.62 13.16 -15.91
N GLU A 413 1.40 14.44 -15.65
CA GLU A 413 1.79 15.53 -16.58
C GLU A 413 3.31 15.52 -16.84
N ALA A 414 4.10 15.41 -15.77
CA ALA A 414 5.56 15.44 -15.87
C ALA A 414 6.14 14.20 -16.57
N ASN A 415 5.48 13.05 -16.47
CA ASN A 415 5.98 11.77 -16.94
C ASN A 415 5.18 11.19 -18.12
N TYR A 416 4.30 11.97 -18.77
CA TYR A 416 3.38 11.48 -19.80
C TYR A 416 4.08 10.71 -20.92
N ASP A 417 5.17 11.25 -21.45
CA ASP A 417 5.86 10.66 -22.60
C ASP A 417 6.52 9.32 -22.26
N ILE A 418 7.10 9.18 -21.07
CA ILE A 418 7.66 7.90 -20.64
C ILE A 418 6.54 6.89 -20.32
N LEU A 419 5.44 7.32 -19.70
CA LEU A 419 4.26 6.47 -19.48
C LEU A 419 3.71 5.97 -20.81
N LYS A 420 3.61 6.83 -21.83
CA LYS A 420 3.22 6.41 -23.20
C LYS A 420 4.15 5.35 -23.75
N ALA A 421 5.47 5.52 -23.62
CA ALA A 421 6.44 4.53 -24.09
C ALA A 421 6.28 3.18 -23.34
N ARG A 422 5.90 3.20 -22.05
CA ARG A 422 5.68 2.01 -21.23
C ARG A 422 4.43 1.20 -21.62
N THR A 423 3.55 1.73 -22.46
CA THR A 423 2.47 0.93 -23.06
C THR A 423 2.99 -0.12 -24.05
N LEU A 424 4.26 -0.01 -24.49
CA LEU A 424 4.90 -0.89 -25.46
C LEU A 424 4.17 -0.97 -26.83
N GLN A 425 3.37 0.06 -27.18
CA GLN A 425 2.69 0.14 -28.48
C GLN A 425 3.65 -0.04 -29.66
N SER A 426 4.91 0.38 -29.52
CA SER A 426 5.92 0.21 -30.56
C SER A 426 6.22 -1.24 -30.92
N LEU A 427 5.84 -2.22 -30.06
CA LEU A 427 5.99 -3.65 -30.32
C LEU A 427 4.75 -4.29 -30.98
N ARG A 428 3.71 -3.50 -31.27
CA ARG A 428 2.48 -4.00 -31.90
C ARG A 428 2.76 -4.51 -33.34
N ARG A 429 2.11 -5.61 -33.67
CA ARG A 429 2.20 -6.29 -34.97
C ARG A 429 0.93 -6.09 -35.78
N GLU A 430 0.92 -6.64 -36.99
CA GLU A 430 -0.22 -6.59 -37.93
C GLU A 430 -1.51 -7.17 -37.35
N ASN A 431 -1.40 -8.21 -36.50
CA ASN A 431 -2.53 -8.80 -35.79
C ASN A 431 -3.05 -7.97 -34.61
N GLY A 432 -2.52 -6.76 -34.38
CA GLY A 432 -2.93 -5.86 -33.33
C GLY A 432 -2.33 -6.12 -31.95
N LEU A 433 -1.59 -7.23 -31.79
CA LEU A 433 -1.02 -7.65 -30.50
C LEU A 433 0.47 -7.28 -30.39
N ILE A 434 0.99 -7.19 -29.17
CA ILE A 434 2.41 -7.02 -28.92
C ILE A 434 3.11 -8.37 -28.77
N SER A 435 4.39 -8.41 -29.16
CA SER A 435 5.27 -9.56 -28.99
C SER A 435 6.68 -9.10 -28.67
N THR A 436 7.35 -9.77 -27.73
CA THR A 436 8.74 -9.50 -27.33
C THR A 436 9.76 -10.40 -28.02
N THR A 437 9.32 -11.33 -28.87
CA THR A 437 10.22 -12.21 -29.61
C THR A 437 10.88 -11.53 -30.82
N ASP A 438 10.57 -10.26 -31.08
CA ASP A 438 11.14 -9.44 -32.14
C ASP A 438 12.51 -8.88 -31.79
N ASP A 439 13.39 -8.78 -32.81
CA ASP A 439 14.66 -8.07 -32.68
C ASP A 439 14.54 -6.59 -32.35
N LYS A 440 13.36 -5.98 -32.55
CA LYS A 440 13.08 -4.61 -32.15
C LYS A 440 13.32 -4.36 -30.65
N VAL A 441 13.04 -5.33 -29.78
CA VAL A 441 13.32 -5.20 -28.32
C VAL A 441 14.82 -5.04 -28.03
N LYS A 442 15.68 -5.44 -28.96
CA LYS A 442 17.14 -5.33 -28.87
C LYS A 442 17.67 -4.00 -29.44
N SER A 443 16.82 -3.23 -30.16
CA SER A 443 17.26 -1.96 -30.77
C SER A 443 17.58 -0.91 -29.72
N ALA A 444 18.58 -0.08 -29.99
CA ALA A 444 18.95 1.02 -29.12
C ALA A 444 17.81 2.04 -28.96
N GLU A 445 17.07 2.30 -30.05
CA GLU A 445 15.91 3.20 -30.05
C GLU A 445 14.82 2.73 -29.08
N PHE A 446 14.43 1.45 -29.15
CA PHE A 446 13.43 0.90 -28.24
C PHE A 446 13.89 0.95 -26.78
N ARG A 447 15.10 0.49 -26.50
CA ARG A 447 15.66 0.50 -25.13
C ARG A 447 15.72 1.92 -24.55
N GLN A 448 16.14 2.90 -25.37
CA GLN A 448 16.17 4.30 -24.96
C GLN A 448 14.75 4.84 -24.71
N SER A 449 13.78 4.48 -25.54
CA SER A 449 12.38 4.93 -25.40
C SER A 449 11.75 4.49 -24.09
N ILE A 450 12.08 3.27 -23.64
CA ILE A 450 11.61 2.73 -22.34
C ILE A 450 12.59 2.92 -21.19
N ARG A 451 13.72 3.62 -21.40
CA ARG A 451 14.80 3.84 -20.41
C ARG A 451 15.34 2.53 -19.79
N PHE A 452 15.39 1.45 -20.55
CA PHE A 452 15.90 0.15 -20.09
C PHE A 452 16.99 -0.39 -21.01
N ASN A 453 18.20 -0.56 -20.49
CA ASN A 453 19.36 -0.99 -21.29
C ASN A 453 19.44 -2.52 -21.54
N GLY A 454 18.61 -3.30 -20.85
CA GLY A 454 18.51 -4.76 -21.02
C GLY A 454 17.50 -5.19 -22.07
N ASN A 455 17.29 -6.50 -22.16
CA ASN A 455 16.19 -7.09 -22.95
C ASN A 455 15.00 -7.35 -22.03
N ILE A 456 13.83 -6.90 -22.44
CA ILE A 456 12.59 -7.30 -21.82
C ILE A 456 12.19 -8.69 -22.30
N ARG A 457 11.48 -9.43 -21.46
CA ARG A 457 10.92 -10.75 -21.81
C ARG A 457 9.64 -11.02 -21.02
N ASP A 458 8.78 -11.83 -21.60
CA ASP A 458 7.53 -12.27 -20.98
C ASP A 458 7.81 -13.33 -19.92
N ILE A 459 7.17 -13.21 -18.77
CA ILE A 459 7.24 -14.19 -17.68
C ILE A 459 5.86 -14.70 -17.25
N VAL A 460 4.80 -13.88 -17.44
CA VAL A 460 3.42 -14.16 -17.07
C VAL A 460 3.19 -14.18 -15.56
N ASP A 461 3.93 -15.02 -14.85
CA ASP A 461 3.99 -15.05 -13.40
C ASP A 461 5.43 -15.40 -12.98
N TRP A 462 5.80 -15.02 -11.77
CA TRP A 462 7.15 -15.17 -11.22
C TRP A 462 7.70 -16.62 -11.25
N PRO A 463 6.91 -17.70 -11.04
CA PRO A 463 7.40 -19.08 -11.12
C PRO A 463 8.14 -19.48 -12.40
N ARG A 464 8.01 -18.67 -13.46
CA ARG A 464 8.74 -18.88 -14.72
C ARG A 464 10.20 -18.45 -14.69
N CYS A 465 10.65 -17.87 -13.61
CA CYS A 465 12.00 -17.36 -13.45
C CYS A 465 12.83 -18.21 -12.51
N GLY A 466 13.87 -18.88 -13.04
CA GLY A 466 14.82 -19.65 -12.24
C GLY A 466 14.29 -21.01 -11.76
N ASP A 467 14.59 -21.36 -10.52
CA ASP A 467 14.42 -22.69 -9.95
C ASP A 467 13.03 -22.92 -9.27
N TRP A 468 12.02 -22.13 -9.66
CA TRP A 468 10.70 -22.31 -9.10
C TRP A 468 10.05 -23.61 -9.57
N PRO A 469 9.41 -24.38 -8.67
CA PRO A 469 8.65 -25.56 -9.05
C PRO A 469 7.46 -25.19 -9.95
N HIS A 470 7.23 -25.94 -11.00
CA HIS A 470 6.00 -25.81 -11.78
C HIS A 470 4.75 -26.07 -10.93
N GLY A 471 3.66 -25.37 -11.19
CA GLY A 471 2.38 -25.52 -10.49
C GLY A 471 1.81 -24.23 -9.92
N GLU A 472 2.65 -23.23 -9.64
CA GLU A 472 2.18 -21.89 -9.29
C GLU A 472 1.87 -21.01 -10.50
N ASP A 473 2.22 -21.45 -11.69
CA ASP A 473 1.88 -20.84 -12.97
C ASP A 473 0.76 -21.61 -13.72
N ASP A 474 0.10 -22.53 -13.03
CA ASP A 474 -0.92 -23.43 -13.60
C ASP A 474 -0.47 -24.07 -14.93
N HIS A 475 0.82 -24.43 -15.05
CA HIS A 475 1.46 -24.97 -16.24
C HIS A 475 1.33 -24.09 -17.50
N TYR A 476 1.23 -22.78 -17.34
CA TYR A 476 1.15 -21.82 -18.45
C TYR A 476 2.22 -22.09 -19.52
N ARG A 477 1.86 -22.00 -20.78
CA ARG A 477 2.76 -22.23 -21.91
C ARG A 477 2.99 -20.94 -22.69
N LEU A 478 4.25 -20.45 -22.64
CA LEU A 478 4.65 -19.26 -23.38
C LEU A 478 4.63 -19.52 -24.89
N SER A 479 4.24 -18.49 -25.64
CA SER A 479 4.32 -18.42 -27.10
C SER A 479 4.86 -17.05 -27.53
N ASP A 480 4.93 -16.79 -28.83
CA ASP A 480 5.31 -15.48 -29.35
C ASP A 480 4.30 -14.37 -28.99
N TYR A 481 3.06 -14.72 -28.74
CA TYR A 481 2.00 -13.82 -28.30
C TYR A 481 1.29 -14.41 -27.10
N ASN A 482 1.54 -13.82 -25.93
CA ASN A 482 1.01 -14.30 -24.65
C ASN A 482 -0.24 -13.53 -24.24
N THR A 483 -1.25 -14.25 -23.78
CA THR A 483 -2.54 -13.68 -23.36
C THR A 483 -2.37 -12.69 -22.21
N VAL A 484 -1.60 -13.04 -21.19
CA VAL A 484 -1.40 -12.17 -20.01
C VAL A 484 -0.70 -10.86 -20.37
N VAL A 485 0.37 -10.93 -21.19
CA VAL A 485 1.11 -9.73 -21.64
C VAL A 485 0.18 -8.79 -22.42
N ASN A 486 -0.62 -9.34 -23.33
CA ASN A 486 -1.55 -8.54 -24.13
C ASN A 486 -2.75 -8.02 -23.32
N ALA A 487 -3.12 -8.71 -22.24
CA ALA A 487 -4.11 -8.19 -21.30
C ALA A 487 -3.58 -6.95 -20.53
N PHE A 488 -2.35 -6.98 -20.04
CA PHE A 488 -1.70 -5.81 -19.45
C PHE A 488 -1.51 -4.68 -20.48
N HIS A 489 -1.13 -5.01 -21.73
CA HIS A 489 -1.02 -4.00 -22.80
C HIS A 489 -2.37 -3.29 -23.05
N TYR A 490 -3.47 -4.03 -23.11
CA TYR A 490 -4.81 -3.44 -23.20
C TYR A 490 -5.12 -2.50 -22.06
N ARG A 491 -4.87 -2.93 -20.80
CA ARG A 491 -5.11 -2.11 -19.62
C ARG A 491 -4.24 -0.85 -19.61
N ALA A 492 -2.98 -0.98 -20.00
CA ALA A 492 -2.07 0.16 -20.10
C ALA A 492 -2.55 1.20 -21.13
N LEU A 493 -3.07 0.77 -22.27
CA LEU A 493 -3.65 1.67 -23.27
C LEU A 493 -4.93 2.35 -22.80
N GLN A 494 -5.83 1.64 -22.11
CA GLN A 494 -7.03 2.25 -21.52
C GLN A 494 -6.65 3.36 -20.53
N ILE A 495 -5.66 3.10 -19.68
CA ILE A 495 -5.18 4.08 -18.72
C ILE A 495 -4.53 5.26 -19.42
N LEU A 496 -3.70 5.02 -20.45
CA LEU A 496 -3.10 6.11 -21.23
C LEU A 496 -4.17 6.97 -21.91
N GLN A 497 -5.25 6.37 -22.39
CA GLN A 497 -6.39 7.09 -22.95
C GLN A 497 -7.04 8.03 -21.91
N GLN A 498 -7.25 7.53 -20.68
CA GLN A 498 -7.77 8.35 -19.58
C GLN A 498 -6.79 9.46 -19.16
N MET A 499 -5.48 9.17 -19.15
CA MET A 499 -4.45 10.18 -18.88
C MET A 499 -4.41 11.26 -19.99
N ALA A 500 -4.63 10.88 -21.24
CA ALA A 500 -4.72 11.83 -22.37
C ALA A 500 -5.94 12.77 -22.23
N GLU A 501 -7.09 12.23 -21.83
CA GLU A 501 -8.28 13.05 -21.51
C GLU A 501 -7.99 14.00 -20.34
N LEU A 502 -7.43 13.50 -19.26
CA LEU A 502 -7.09 14.27 -18.06
C LEU A 502 -6.13 15.43 -18.36
N THR A 503 -5.16 15.21 -19.26
CA THR A 503 -4.16 16.22 -19.65
C THR A 503 -4.55 17.03 -20.89
N ALA A 504 -5.85 17.02 -21.27
CA ALA A 504 -6.41 17.74 -22.40
C ALA A 504 -5.77 17.42 -23.78
N ARG A 505 -5.24 16.21 -23.96
CA ARG A 505 -4.70 15.69 -25.24
C ARG A 505 -5.83 15.07 -26.06
N THR A 506 -6.87 15.84 -26.39
CA THR A 506 -8.15 15.36 -26.90
C THR A 506 -8.01 14.47 -28.15
N SER A 507 -7.23 14.90 -29.15
CA SER A 507 -7.05 14.11 -30.40
C SER A 507 -6.34 12.79 -30.15
N GLU A 508 -5.38 12.75 -29.22
CA GLU A 508 -4.68 11.53 -28.84
C GLU A 508 -5.61 10.58 -28.05
N ALA A 509 -6.44 11.13 -27.15
CA ALA A 509 -7.43 10.36 -26.41
C ALA A 509 -8.45 9.66 -27.33
N GLU A 510 -8.93 10.35 -28.38
CA GLU A 510 -9.82 9.78 -29.40
C GLU A 510 -9.15 8.65 -30.19
N GLN A 511 -7.89 8.85 -30.58
CA GLN A 511 -7.10 7.80 -31.25
C GLN A 511 -6.90 6.58 -30.37
N LEU A 512 -6.47 6.79 -29.11
CA LEU A 512 -6.28 5.72 -28.14
C LEU A 512 -7.57 4.96 -27.85
N LYS A 513 -8.71 5.64 -27.78
CA LYS A 513 -10.02 4.99 -27.63
C LYS A 513 -10.30 4.01 -28.77
N ALA A 514 -10.12 4.45 -30.01
CA ALA A 514 -10.30 3.58 -31.18
C ALA A 514 -9.30 2.41 -31.19
N GLU A 515 -8.07 2.64 -30.73
CA GLU A 515 -7.06 1.60 -30.59
C GLU A 515 -7.41 0.57 -29.50
N CYS A 516 -7.97 1.01 -28.37
CA CYS A 516 -8.46 0.12 -27.31
C CYS A 516 -9.60 -0.76 -27.81
N GLU A 517 -10.57 -0.19 -28.53
CA GLU A 517 -11.68 -0.95 -29.12
C GLU A 517 -11.17 -2.00 -30.11
N LYS A 518 -10.21 -1.63 -30.98
CA LYS A 518 -9.58 -2.59 -31.90
C LYS A 518 -8.83 -3.67 -31.16
N LEU A 519 -8.00 -3.32 -30.17
CA LEU A 519 -7.22 -4.29 -29.38
C LEU A 519 -8.12 -5.26 -28.60
N TYR A 520 -9.24 -4.78 -28.04
CA TYR A 520 -10.24 -5.64 -27.40
C TYR A 520 -10.75 -6.73 -28.35
N ASN A 521 -11.07 -6.35 -29.60
CA ASN A 521 -11.55 -7.29 -30.61
C ASN A 521 -10.43 -8.25 -31.07
N ASP A 522 -9.23 -7.74 -31.35
CA ASP A 522 -8.07 -8.52 -31.74
C ASP A 522 -7.68 -9.53 -30.64
N PHE A 523 -7.71 -9.12 -29.38
CA PHE A 523 -7.44 -10.00 -28.24
C PHE A 523 -8.43 -11.16 -28.18
N ASN A 524 -9.72 -10.87 -28.23
CA ASN A 524 -10.74 -11.91 -28.17
C ASN A 524 -10.72 -12.83 -29.39
N ALA A 525 -10.43 -12.30 -30.59
CA ALA A 525 -10.32 -13.10 -31.82
C ALA A 525 -9.14 -14.07 -31.78
N ASN A 526 -8.03 -13.71 -31.12
CA ASN A 526 -6.80 -14.50 -31.15
C ASN A 526 -6.65 -15.44 -29.94
N PHE A 527 -7.15 -15.07 -28.76
CA PHE A 527 -6.92 -15.85 -27.54
C PHE A 527 -8.14 -16.62 -27.04
N PHE A 528 -9.37 -16.21 -27.40
CA PHE A 528 -10.57 -16.88 -26.91
C PHE A 528 -10.87 -18.16 -27.70
N ASP A 529 -11.02 -19.27 -26.99
CA ASP A 529 -11.45 -20.55 -27.49
C ASP A 529 -12.97 -20.69 -27.34
N SER A 530 -13.70 -20.47 -28.43
CA SER A 530 -15.17 -20.50 -28.43
C SER A 530 -15.76 -21.92 -28.21
N GLU A 531 -14.99 -22.98 -28.48
CA GLU A 531 -15.44 -24.35 -28.23
C GLU A 531 -15.41 -24.69 -26.73
N ARG A 532 -14.40 -24.22 -26.04
CA ARG A 532 -14.25 -24.43 -24.60
C ARG A 532 -14.80 -23.29 -23.74
N GLY A 533 -15.02 -22.11 -24.31
CA GLY A 533 -15.46 -20.92 -23.62
C GLY A 533 -14.39 -20.32 -22.68
N LEU A 534 -13.10 -20.46 -23.04
CA LEU A 534 -11.96 -20.12 -22.20
C LEU A 534 -10.86 -19.42 -23.02
N TYR A 535 -9.92 -18.75 -22.35
CA TYR A 535 -8.74 -18.16 -22.96
C TYR A 535 -7.57 -19.15 -22.98
N ARG A 536 -6.92 -19.26 -24.14
CA ARG A 536 -5.65 -19.98 -24.31
C ARG A 536 -4.51 -19.18 -23.73
N ASP A 537 -3.42 -19.82 -23.34
CA ASP A 537 -2.21 -19.16 -22.83
C ASP A 537 -1.56 -18.24 -23.88
N GLY A 538 -1.66 -18.60 -25.15
CA GLY A 538 -1.11 -17.81 -26.23
C GLY A 538 -1.54 -18.33 -27.61
N ILE A 539 -1.16 -17.60 -28.65
CA ILE A 539 -1.45 -18.02 -30.04
C ILE A 539 -0.72 -19.33 -30.35
N GLY A 540 -1.45 -20.31 -30.91
CA GLY A 540 -0.92 -21.62 -31.28
C GLY A 540 -0.75 -22.59 -30.10
N ILE A 541 -1.19 -22.22 -28.88
CA ILE A 541 -1.14 -23.05 -27.69
C ILE A 541 -2.51 -23.66 -27.43
N ASP A 542 -2.59 -24.98 -27.27
CA ASP A 542 -3.80 -25.70 -26.84
C ASP A 542 -3.70 -26.03 -25.35
N HIS A 543 -3.56 -24.96 -24.53
CA HIS A 543 -3.61 -25.01 -23.07
C HIS A 543 -4.35 -23.78 -22.55
N HIS A 544 -5.10 -23.96 -21.47
CA HIS A 544 -5.92 -22.95 -20.82
C HIS A 544 -5.54 -22.91 -19.34
N SER A 545 -4.69 -21.98 -18.96
CA SER A 545 -4.28 -21.81 -17.55
C SER A 545 -5.26 -20.95 -16.77
N LEU A 546 -5.17 -21.02 -15.44
CA LEU A 546 -5.77 -20.03 -14.55
C LEU A 546 -5.37 -18.61 -14.97
N HIS A 547 -4.07 -18.38 -15.27
CA HIS A 547 -3.51 -17.07 -15.59
C HIS A 547 -4.15 -16.44 -16.84
N ALA A 548 -4.26 -17.18 -17.95
CA ALA A 548 -4.90 -16.67 -19.15
C ALA A 548 -6.34 -16.20 -18.89
N ASN A 549 -7.04 -16.88 -17.99
CA ASN A 549 -8.45 -16.63 -17.70
C ASN A 549 -8.66 -15.55 -16.62
N HIS A 550 -7.95 -15.60 -15.47
CA HIS A 550 -8.17 -14.59 -14.43
C HIS A 550 -7.59 -13.23 -14.80
N PHE A 551 -6.44 -13.13 -15.51
CA PHE A 551 -5.94 -11.85 -15.97
C PHE A 551 -6.83 -11.24 -17.05
N ALA A 552 -7.38 -12.03 -17.98
CA ALA A 552 -8.35 -11.53 -18.95
C ALA A 552 -9.61 -10.97 -18.23
N LEU A 553 -10.07 -11.63 -17.16
CA LEU A 553 -11.21 -11.18 -16.38
C LEU A 553 -10.87 -9.92 -15.55
N ALA A 554 -9.76 -9.91 -14.82
CA ALA A 554 -9.32 -8.79 -13.97
C ALA A 554 -9.09 -7.51 -14.79
N LEU A 555 -8.59 -7.64 -16.02
CA LEU A 555 -8.23 -6.51 -16.88
C LEU A 555 -9.34 -6.12 -17.87
N GLY A 556 -10.56 -6.69 -17.70
CA GLY A 556 -11.76 -6.23 -18.39
C GLY A 556 -11.92 -6.72 -19.83
N LEU A 557 -11.28 -7.83 -20.20
CA LEU A 557 -11.27 -8.35 -21.57
C LEU A 557 -12.33 -9.42 -21.85
N VAL A 558 -12.95 -9.99 -20.80
CA VAL A 558 -13.96 -11.06 -20.96
C VAL A 558 -15.32 -10.47 -21.33
N PRO A 559 -15.86 -10.78 -22.52
CA PRO A 559 -17.22 -10.40 -22.90
C PRO A 559 -18.26 -10.94 -21.93
N THR A 560 -19.34 -10.19 -21.69
CA THR A 560 -20.37 -10.54 -20.70
C THR A 560 -20.92 -11.95 -20.88
N GLN A 561 -21.16 -12.38 -22.13
CA GLN A 561 -21.71 -13.70 -22.45
C GLN A 561 -20.77 -14.87 -22.15
N HIS A 562 -19.49 -14.61 -21.88
CA HIS A 562 -18.47 -15.63 -21.61
C HIS A 562 -18.01 -15.61 -20.14
N LYS A 563 -18.49 -14.64 -19.33
CA LYS A 563 -18.06 -14.51 -17.92
C LYS A 563 -18.33 -15.78 -17.13
N ASP A 564 -19.50 -16.37 -17.26
CA ASP A 564 -19.89 -17.56 -16.47
C ASP A 564 -18.97 -18.75 -16.71
N SER A 565 -18.57 -19.01 -17.98
CA SER A 565 -17.67 -20.11 -18.30
C SER A 565 -16.26 -19.87 -17.74
N VAL A 566 -15.76 -18.65 -17.86
CA VAL A 566 -14.45 -18.23 -17.33
C VAL A 566 -14.43 -18.30 -15.80
N ILE A 567 -15.46 -17.76 -15.12
CA ILE A 567 -15.58 -17.81 -13.67
C ILE A 567 -15.64 -19.25 -13.17
N LYS A 568 -16.47 -20.09 -13.80
CA LYS A 568 -16.56 -21.52 -13.45
C LYS A 568 -15.21 -22.22 -13.57
N TYR A 569 -14.44 -21.88 -14.58
CA TYR A 569 -13.09 -22.41 -14.75
C TYR A 569 -12.14 -21.92 -13.66
N ILE A 570 -12.11 -20.61 -13.39
CA ILE A 570 -11.30 -20.02 -12.31
C ILE A 570 -11.61 -20.69 -10.96
N ARG A 571 -12.88 -20.89 -10.64
CA ARG A 571 -13.30 -21.61 -9.40
C ARG A 571 -12.75 -23.05 -9.34
N SER A 572 -12.61 -23.72 -10.47
CA SER A 572 -12.08 -25.10 -10.51
C SER A 572 -10.57 -25.18 -10.29
N ARG A 573 -9.85 -24.07 -10.43
CA ARG A 573 -8.38 -24.03 -10.33
C ARG A 573 -7.87 -23.63 -8.94
N GLY A 574 -8.72 -23.00 -8.12
CA GLY A 574 -8.33 -22.53 -6.79
C GLY A 574 -7.18 -21.52 -6.84
N MET A 575 -6.22 -21.67 -5.94
CA MET A 575 -5.03 -20.80 -5.83
C MET A 575 -3.84 -21.38 -6.64
N ALA A 576 -4.07 -21.76 -7.91
CA ALA A 576 -3.02 -22.30 -8.77
C ALA A 576 -2.17 -21.17 -9.41
N CYS A 577 -1.72 -20.23 -8.57
CA CYS A 577 -0.90 -19.08 -8.95
C CYS A 577 0.07 -18.70 -7.82
N SER A 578 1.04 -17.85 -8.13
CA SER A 578 1.95 -17.30 -7.13
C SER A 578 1.25 -16.34 -6.17
N VAL A 579 1.94 -15.99 -5.10
CA VAL A 579 1.50 -14.94 -4.15
C VAL A 579 1.25 -13.60 -4.87
N TYR A 580 2.12 -13.24 -5.83
CA TYR A 580 1.96 -12.05 -6.66
C TYR A 580 0.68 -12.09 -7.51
N ALA A 581 0.47 -13.17 -8.29
CA ALA A 581 -0.68 -13.26 -9.19
C ALA A 581 -2.01 -13.39 -8.42
N ALA A 582 -1.98 -13.80 -7.15
CA ALA A 582 -3.15 -13.86 -6.29
C ALA A 582 -3.81 -12.48 -6.08
N GLN A 583 -3.07 -11.37 -6.17
CA GLN A 583 -3.63 -10.01 -6.20
C GLN A 583 -4.69 -9.88 -7.30
N PHE A 584 -4.34 -10.24 -8.53
CA PHE A 584 -5.22 -10.11 -9.69
C PHE A 584 -6.33 -11.17 -9.71
N LEU A 585 -6.05 -12.37 -9.19
CA LEU A 585 -7.07 -13.39 -9.00
C LEU A 585 -8.18 -12.89 -8.06
N MET A 586 -7.82 -12.32 -6.93
CA MET A 586 -8.77 -11.78 -5.97
C MET A 586 -9.55 -10.59 -6.55
N GLU A 587 -8.91 -9.68 -7.28
CA GLU A 587 -9.58 -8.59 -7.99
C GLU A 587 -10.59 -9.14 -9.00
N ALA A 588 -10.19 -10.11 -9.84
CA ALA A 588 -11.07 -10.73 -10.84
C ALA A 588 -12.33 -11.33 -10.23
N ILE A 589 -12.19 -12.06 -9.13
CA ILE A 589 -13.29 -12.75 -8.46
C ILE A 589 -14.25 -11.74 -7.82
N TYR A 590 -13.75 -10.75 -7.09
CA TYR A 590 -14.57 -9.71 -6.47
C TYR A 590 -15.28 -8.82 -7.49
N GLU A 591 -14.60 -8.45 -8.59
CA GLU A 591 -15.22 -7.67 -9.70
C GLU A 591 -16.30 -8.48 -10.42
N ALA A 592 -16.20 -9.79 -10.40
CA ALA A 592 -17.23 -10.69 -10.93
C ALA A 592 -18.44 -10.86 -9.98
N GLY A 593 -18.35 -10.38 -8.72
CA GLY A 593 -19.39 -10.53 -7.71
C GLY A 593 -19.42 -11.91 -7.03
N GLU A 594 -18.31 -12.65 -7.09
CA GLU A 594 -18.13 -14.00 -6.55
C GLU A 594 -17.57 -13.96 -5.11
N ASP A 595 -18.20 -13.18 -4.24
CA ASP A 595 -17.71 -12.87 -2.89
C ASP A 595 -17.63 -14.08 -1.96
N ASP A 596 -18.47 -15.11 -2.15
CA ASP A 596 -18.39 -16.40 -1.44
C ASP A 596 -17.08 -17.13 -1.75
N TYR A 597 -16.72 -17.17 -3.03
CA TYR A 597 -15.50 -17.81 -3.47
C TYR A 597 -14.26 -17.00 -3.07
N ALA A 598 -14.34 -15.68 -3.20
CA ALA A 598 -13.27 -14.79 -2.75
C ALA A 598 -12.98 -14.95 -1.24
N LEU A 599 -14.02 -14.95 -0.39
CA LEU A 599 -13.87 -15.19 1.04
C LEU A 599 -13.29 -16.59 1.32
N SER A 600 -13.74 -17.61 0.60
CA SER A 600 -13.18 -18.97 0.76
C SER A 600 -11.71 -19.06 0.44
N LEU A 601 -11.19 -18.29 -0.54
CA LEU A 601 -9.76 -18.22 -0.84
C LEU A 601 -8.98 -17.39 0.19
N LEU A 602 -9.54 -16.28 0.67
CA LEU A 602 -8.93 -15.46 1.72
C LEU A 602 -8.78 -16.23 3.04
N THR A 603 -9.75 -17.06 3.39
CA THR A 603 -9.76 -17.81 4.66
C THR A 603 -9.29 -19.25 4.53
N LYS A 604 -8.75 -19.62 3.36
CA LYS A 604 -8.19 -20.95 3.11
C LYS A 604 -7.04 -21.26 4.04
N GLU A 605 -6.93 -22.54 4.46
CA GLU A 605 -5.93 -22.98 5.45
C GLU A 605 -4.91 -23.99 4.90
N ASP A 606 -4.93 -24.28 3.60
CA ASP A 606 -3.94 -25.16 2.98
C ASP A 606 -2.61 -24.44 2.69
N GLU A 607 -1.71 -25.14 2.02
CA GLU A 607 -0.34 -24.68 1.76
C GLU A 607 -0.24 -23.46 0.84
N ARG A 608 -1.21 -23.24 -0.05
CA ARG A 608 -1.29 -22.05 -0.89
C ARG A 608 -2.35 -21.10 -0.33
N SER A 609 -2.01 -20.52 0.80
CA SER A 609 -2.88 -19.56 1.50
C SER A 609 -2.07 -18.59 2.36
N TRP A 610 -2.62 -17.43 2.63
CA TRP A 610 -2.04 -16.48 3.59
C TRP A 610 -2.02 -17.03 5.01
N TYR A 611 -3.00 -17.88 5.36
CA TYR A 611 -3.02 -18.51 6.67
C TYR A 611 -1.89 -19.52 6.89
N ASN A 612 -1.35 -20.10 5.80
CA ASN A 612 -0.15 -20.92 5.90
C ASN A 612 1.03 -20.12 6.48
N MET A 613 1.21 -18.88 6.06
CA MET A 613 2.25 -17.99 6.64
C MET A 613 1.98 -17.71 8.12
N VAL A 614 0.72 -17.41 8.50
CA VAL A 614 0.31 -17.22 9.90
C VAL A 614 0.59 -18.47 10.74
N ARG A 615 0.24 -19.65 10.23
CA ARG A 615 0.45 -20.94 10.90
C ARG A 615 1.95 -21.25 11.11
N HIS A 616 2.81 -20.81 10.21
CA HIS A 616 4.26 -20.88 10.35
C HIS A 616 4.86 -19.73 11.18
N ASN A 617 4.00 -19.00 11.92
CA ASN A 617 4.41 -17.93 12.82
C ASN A 617 5.10 -16.75 12.10
N ALA A 618 4.83 -16.55 10.81
CA ALA A 618 5.29 -15.40 10.07
C ALA A 618 4.71 -14.12 10.69
N THR A 619 5.51 -13.06 10.70
CA THR A 619 5.08 -11.73 11.12
C THR A 619 5.22 -10.70 10.01
N ILE A 620 5.89 -11.08 8.93
CA ILE A 620 5.98 -10.40 7.64
C ILE A 620 5.63 -11.45 6.58
N THR A 621 4.98 -11.07 5.50
CA THR A 621 4.60 -11.99 4.41
C THR A 621 5.81 -12.50 3.65
N TYR A 622 5.64 -13.66 3.02
CA TYR A 622 6.65 -14.36 2.24
C TYR A 622 6.57 -13.99 0.74
N GLU A 623 7.66 -14.24 0.03
CA GLU A 623 7.74 -14.11 -1.44
C GLU A 623 6.91 -15.18 -2.17
N ALA A 624 6.82 -16.39 -1.63
CA ALA A 624 6.03 -17.52 -2.14
C ALA A 624 5.14 -18.09 -1.03
N TRP A 625 4.18 -18.96 -1.37
CA TRP A 625 3.26 -19.55 -0.39
C TRP A 625 3.96 -20.39 0.68
N ASP A 626 5.09 -21.03 0.33
CA ASP A 626 5.85 -21.89 1.22
C ASP A 626 7.26 -22.10 0.66
N ASP A 627 8.22 -22.47 1.50
CA ASP A 627 9.61 -22.76 1.11
C ASP A 627 9.73 -23.90 0.09
N LYS A 628 8.80 -24.85 0.10
CA LYS A 628 8.77 -25.92 -0.90
C LYS A 628 8.44 -25.44 -2.30
N PHE A 629 7.74 -24.30 -2.44
CA PHE A 629 7.44 -23.68 -3.74
C PHE A 629 8.59 -22.79 -4.20
N LYS A 630 9.37 -22.23 -3.26
CA LYS A 630 10.57 -21.45 -3.56
C LYS A 630 11.61 -21.60 -2.43
N PRO A 631 12.54 -22.55 -2.53
CA PRO A 631 13.51 -22.84 -1.46
C PRO A 631 14.44 -21.68 -1.07
N ASN A 632 14.58 -20.67 -1.91
CA ASN A 632 15.37 -19.46 -1.65
C ASN A 632 14.52 -18.18 -1.53
N GLN A 633 13.26 -18.31 -1.08
CA GLN A 633 12.38 -17.17 -0.91
C GLN A 633 12.82 -16.25 0.23
N ASP A 634 12.37 -14.98 0.16
CA ASP A 634 12.44 -14.04 1.27
C ASP A 634 11.23 -14.23 2.21
N TRP A 635 11.50 -14.06 3.52
CA TRP A 635 10.46 -14.02 4.55
C TRP A 635 10.05 -12.60 4.95
N ASN A 636 10.37 -11.63 4.10
CA ASN A 636 10.10 -10.22 4.33
C ASN A 636 9.74 -9.51 3.01
N HIS A 637 8.74 -10.05 2.30
CA HIS A 637 8.37 -9.66 0.94
C HIS A 637 6.94 -9.08 0.90
N ALA A 638 6.85 -7.78 0.63
CA ALA A 638 5.60 -7.04 0.77
C ALA A 638 4.53 -7.34 -0.29
N TRP A 639 4.88 -7.88 -1.47
CA TRP A 639 3.84 -8.27 -2.42
C TRP A 639 2.91 -9.37 -1.90
N GLY A 640 3.34 -10.10 -0.84
CA GLY A 640 2.49 -11.04 -0.11
C GLY A 640 1.35 -10.37 0.66
N ALA A 641 1.39 -9.05 0.84
CA ALA A 641 0.39 -8.32 1.62
C ALA A 641 -0.87 -7.92 0.84
N ALA A 642 -1.18 -8.56 -0.29
CA ALA A 642 -2.38 -8.29 -1.09
C ALA A 642 -3.68 -8.19 -0.26
N PRO A 643 -3.96 -9.03 0.76
CA PRO A 643 -5.15 -8.88 1.61
C PRO A 643 -5.29 -7.51 2.28
N ALA A 644 -4.18 -6.80 2.55
CA ALA A 644 -4.23 -5.45 3.11
C ALA A 644 -4.95 -4.44 2.19
N ASN A 645 -4.96 -4.67 0.88
CA ASN A 645 -5.73 -3.84 -0.06
C ASN A 645 -7.04 -4.51 -0.53
N ILE A 646 -7.07 -5.81 -0.70
CA ILE A 646 -8.25 -6.54 -1.17
C ILE A 646 -9.40 -6.43 -0.15
N ILE A 647 -9.11 -6.57 1.14
CA ILE A 647 -10.12 -6.46 2.20
C ILE A 647 -10.78 -5.07 2.19
N PRO A 648 -10.07 -3.93 2.29
CA PRO A 648 -10.69 -2.61 2.26
C PRO A 648 -11.39 -2.28 0.94
N ARG A 649 -10.77 -2.62 -0.20
CA ARG A 649 -11.26 -2.24 -1.53
C ARG A 649 -12.47 -3.04 -1.98
N TYR A 650 -12.57 -4.30 -1.60
CA TYR A 650 -13.59 -5.21 -2.10
C TYR A 650 -14.48 -5.81 -1.01
N LEU A 651 -13.91 -6.45 0.02
CA LEU A 651 -14.73 -7.02 1.09
C LEU A 651 -15.49 -5.93 1.85
N VAL A 652 -14.81 -4.84 2.24
CA VAL A 652 -15.44 -3.64 2.84
C VAL A 652 -16.04 -2.75 1.75
N GLY A 653 -15.48 -2.75 0.55
CA GLY A 653 -16.03 -2.17 -0.66
C GLY A 653 -15.76 -0.68 -0.86
N ILE A 654 -14.70 -0.12 -0.27
CA ILE A 654 -14.37 1.31 -0.35
C ILE A 654 -13.33 1.54 -1.45
N ARG A 655 -13.75 2.19 -2.55
CA ARG A 655 -12.88 2.49 -3.70
C ARG A 655 -13.13 3.90 -4.23
N PRO A 656 -12.10 4.62 -4.71
CA PRO A 656 -12.30 5.89 -5.39
C PRO A 656 -13.00 5.68 -6.74
N LEU A 657 -14.03 6.48 -7.02
CA LEU A 657 -14.65 6.62 -8.34
C LEU A 657 -14.15 7.88 -9.04
N GLU A 658 -13.80 8.90 -8.26
CA GLU A 658 -13.15 10.12 -8.72
C GLU A 658 -11.87 10.36 -7.92
N ALA A 659 -10.94 11.10 -8.54
CA ALA A 659 -9.63 11.34 -7.97
C ALA A 659 -9.69 12.02 -6.60
N GLY A 660 -8.77 11.63 -5.71
CA GLY A 660 -8.70 12.14 -4.34
C GLY A 660 -9.92 11.78 -3.50
N PHE A 661 -10.66 10.72 -3.83
CA PHE A 661 -11.89 10.30 -3.14
C PHE A 661 -12.97 11.39 -3.09
N GLU A 662 -13.07 12.24 -4.09
CA GLU A 662 -14.17 13.21 -4.18
C GLU A 662 -15.52 12.50 -4.27
N HIS A 663 -15.55 11.44 -5.05
CA HIS A 663 -16.63 10.46 -5.11
C HIS A 663 -16.07 9.07 -4.94
N MET A 664 -16.75 8.23 -4.14
CA MET A 664 -16.31 6.86 -3.86
C MET A 664 -17.45 5.85 -4.00
N SER A 665 -17.08 4.58 -4.16
CA SER A 665 -17.97 3.45 -3.97
C SER A 665 -17.90 2.98 -2.52
N ILE A 666 -19.06 2.61 -1.94
CA ILE A 666 -19.17 1.85 -0.71
C ILE A 666 -20.08 0.65 -1.01
N ALA A 667 -19.46 -0.45 -1.38
CA ALA A 667 -20.13 -1.61 -1.94
C ALA A 667 -19.60 -2.92 -1.30
N PRO A 668 -19.91 -3.16 -0.01
CA PRO A 668 -19.39 -4.32 0.72
C PRO A 668 -19.79 -5.64 0.07
N GLN A 669 -18.86 -6.60 0.12
CA GLN A 669 -18.99 -7.97 -0.40
C GLN A 669 -18.50 -8.93 0.69
N THR A 670 -19.28 -9.05 1.76
CA THR A 670 -18.89 -9.74 2.99
C THR A 670 -19.27 -11.22 3.02
N SER A 671 -20.00 -11.68 1.99
CA SER A 671 -20.44 -13.08 1.88
C SER A 671 -21.13 -13.57 3.18
N THR A 672 -20.55 -14.57 3.84
CA THR A 672 -21.11 -15.21 5.06
C THR A 672 -20.66 -14.56 6.36
N LEU A 673 -19.79 -13.56 6.35
CA LEU A 673 -19.38 -12.86 7.57
C LEU A 673 -20.58 -12.18 8.23
N GLU A 674 -20.74 -12.41 9.52
CA GLU A 674 -21.85 -11.84 10.30
C GLU A 674 -21.54 -10.45 10.84
N GLN A 675 -20.28 -10.19 11.17
CA GLN A 675 -19.82 -8.93 11.73
C GLN A 675 -18.53 -8.47 11.05
N VAL A 676 -18.53 -7.21 10.60
CA VAL A 676 -17.32 -6.56 10.08
C VAL A 676 -17.24 -5.14 10.63
N LYS A 677 -16.04 -4.74 11.09
CA LYS A 677 -15.71 -3.37 11.46
C LYS A 677 -14.43 -2.97 10.75
N ALA A 678 -14.41 -1.79 10.18
CA ALA A 678 -13.23 -1.29 9.48
C ALA A 678 -13.12 0.24 9.57
N LEU A 679 -11.88 0.71 9.52
CA LEU A 679 -11.50 2.09 9.24
C LEU A 679 -10.58 2.04 8.01
N VAL A 680 -10.98 2.73 6.96
CA VAL A 680 -10.19 2.80 5.71
C VAL A 680 -9.75 4.25 5.50
N PRO A 681 -8.44 4.51 5.45
CA PRO A 681 -7.93 5.87 5.24
C PRO A 681 -8.21 6.33 3.81
N THR A 682 -8.48 7.63 3.67
CA THR A 682 -8.55 8.32 2.38
C THR A 682 -7.86 9.67 2.46
N MET A 683 -7.60 10.28 1.32
CA MET A 683 -7.04 11.63 1.26
C MET A 683 -7.92 12.66 2.00
N ARG A 684 -9.24 12.41 2.08
CA ARG A 684 -10.25 13.29 2.70
C ARG A 684 -10.62 12.92 4.13
N GLY A 685 -9.98 11.90 4.71
CA GLY A 685 -10.23 11.37 6.05
C GLY A 685 -10.63 9.90 6.03
N GLY A 686 -10.79 9.32 7.21
CA GLY A 686 -11.14 7.90 7.35
C GLY A 686 -12.62 7.62 7.07
N VAL A 687 -12.90 6.52 6.40
CA VAL A 687 -14.24 5.96 6.24
C VAL A 687 -14.40 4.85 7.28
N GLU A 688 -15.32 5.06 8.23
CA GLU A 688 -15.63 4.05 9.25
C GLU A 688 -16.82 3.21 8.81
N VAL A 689 -16.72 1.90 8.96
CA VAL A 689 -17.76 0.94 8.54
C VAL A 689 -18.01 -0.07 9.65
N GLU A 690 -19.30 -0.29 9.96
CA GLU A 690 -19.77 -1.43 10.76
C GLU A 690 -20.85 -2.16 9.98
N ILE A 691 -20.68 -3.47 9.81
CA ILE A 691 -21.64 -4.34 9.12
C ILE A 691 -22.14 -5.40 10.08
N SER A 692 -23.45 -5.65 10.05
CA SER A 692 -24.09 -6.79 10.70
C SER A 692 -24.98 -7.50 9.67
N ASN A 693 -24.65 -8.75 9.38
CA ASN A 693 -25.35 -9.62 8.44
C ASN A 693 -25.97 -10.79 9.21
N THR A 694 -27.26 -10.69 9.52
CA THR A 694 -28.00 -11.70 10.24
C THR A 694 -28.89 -12.50 9.29
N PRO A 695 -29.50 -13.62 9.72
CA PRO A 695 -30.49 -14.32 8.90
C PRO A 695 -31.71 -13.46 8.49
N GLN A 696 -31.99 -12.36 9.21
CA GLN A 696 -33.19 -11.52 9.01
C GLN A 696 -32.87 -10.23 8.27
N SER A 697 -31.62 -9.72 8.35
CA SER A 697 -31.29 -8.40 7.79
C SER A 697 -29.80 -8.20 7.56
N TYR A 698 -29.49 -7.33 6.62
CA TYR A 698 -28.15 -6.73 6.44
C TYR A 698 -28.18 -5.28 6.90
N THR A 699 -27.29 -4.92 7.80
CA THR A 699 -27.17 -3.54 8.32
C THR A 699 -25.76 -3.02 8.02
N LEU A 700 -25.70 -1.86 7.41
CA LEU A 700 -24.46 -1.10 7.19
C LEU A 700 -24.58 0.23 7.95
N LYS A 701 -23.72 0.44 8.93
CA LYS A 701 -23.46 1.75 9.52
C LYS A 701 -22.17 2.28 8.92
N VAL A 702 -22.20 3.46 8.34
CA VAL A 702 -21.04 4.07 7.69
C VAL A 702 -20.93 5.54 8.06
N LYS A 703 -19.68 5.99 8.29
CA LYS A 703 -19.34 7.40 8.45
C LYS A 703 -18.45 7.84 7.28
N ILE A 704 -18.99 8.73 6.47
CA ILE A 704 -18.36 9.28 5.28
C ILE A 704 -17.71 10.63 5.66
N PRO A 705 -16.43 10.87 5.34
CA PRO A 705 -15.76 12.12 5.68
C PRO A 705 -16.38 13.33 4.96
N ALA A 706 -16.18 14.54 5.52
CA ALA A 706 -16.64 15.78 4.89
C ALA A 706 -16.10 15.95 3.48
N ASN A 707 -16.81 16.71 2.68
CA ASN A 707 -16.43 17.07 1.31
C ASN A 707 -16.29 15.86 0.37
N THR A 708 -17.07 14.80 0.64
CA THR A 708 -17.07 13.55 -0.11
C THR A 708 -18.50 13.06 -0.33
N THR A 709 -18.72 12.40 -1.44
CA THR A 709 -19.96 11.66 -1.74
C THR A 709 -19.66 10.19 -2.02
N ALA A 710 -20.64 9.33 -1.80
CA ALA A 710 -20.47 7.90 -2.02
C ALA A 710 -21.68 7.26 -2.69
N GLU A 711 -21.45 6.49 -3.74
CA GLU A 711 -22.42 5.51 -4.24
C GLU A 711 -22.47 4.32 -3.31
N VAL A 712 -23.62 4.11 -2.67
CA VAL A 712 -23.76 3.04 -1.69
C VAL A 712 -24.65 1.95 -2.23
N SER A 713 -24.18 0.70 -2.14
CA SER A 713 -25.00 -0.47 -2.49
C SER A 713 -24.76 -1.63 -1.55
N LEU A 714 -25.79 -2.43 -1.30
CA LEU A 714 -25.72 -3.64 -0.48
C LEU A 714 -25.82 -4.90 -1.34
N PRO A 715 -25.32 -6.05 -0.89
CA PRO A 715 -25.51 -7.31 -1.60
C PRO A 715 -27.00 -7.71 -1.63
N ALA A 716 -27.49 -8.08 -2.80
CA ALA A 716 -28.79 -8.74 -2.93
C ALA A 716 -28.59 -10.24 -2.72
N THR A 717 -28.90 -10.71 -1.53
CA THR A 717 -28.75 -12.12 -1.16
C THR A 717 -29.98 -12.94 -1.56
N GLU A 718 -29.84 -14.26 -1.71
CA GLU A 718 -30.96 -15.19 -1.91
C GLU A 718 -32.00 -15.19 -0.77
N ARG A 719 -31.66 -14.59 0.38
CA ARG A 719 -32.56 -14.40 1.53
C ARG A 719 -33.59 -13.31 1.29
N LEU A 720 -33.35 -12.40 0.33
CA LEU A 720 -34.26 -11.30 0.03
C LEU A 720 -35.54 -11.83 -0.60
N SER A 721 -36.68 -11.54 0.03
CA SER A 721 -38.03 -11.88 -0.47
C SER A 721 -38.73 -10.65 -1.07
N ASP A 722 -39.88 -10.86 -1.72
CA ASP A 722 -40.73 -9.78 -2.24
C ASP A 722 -41.22 -8.82 -1.16
N SER A 723 -41.27 -9.28 0.10
CA SER A 723 -41.61 -8.46 1.27
C SER A 723 -40.42 -7.71 1.88
N GLY A 724 -39.24 -7.84 1.29
CA GLY A 724 -38.03 -7.16 1.75
C GLY A 724 -38.17 -5.64 1.78
N ARG A 725 -37.44 -5.02 2.69
CA ARG A 725 -37.56 -3.56 2.93
C ARG A 725 -36.19 -2.92 3.12
N LEU A 726 -35.99 -1.83 2.40
CA LEU A 726 -34.83 -0.97 2.57
C LEU A 726 -35.19 0.26 3.42
N SER A 727 -34.38 0.59 4.40
CA SER A 727 -34.45 1.86 5.13
C SER A 727 -33.10 2.51 5.29
N ILE A 728 -33.08 3.85 5.25
CA ILE A 728 -31.90 4.68 5.48
C ILE A 728 -32.23 5.64 6.61
N ASN A 729 -31.47 5.58 7.70
CA ASN A 729 -31.74 6.35 8.92
C ASN A 729 -33.21 6.22 9.41
N GLY A 730 -33.75 4.99 9.35
CA GLY A 730 -35.12 4.67 9.76
C GLY A 730 -36.21 5.09 8.76
N ARG A 731 -35.87 5.81 7.69
CA ARG A 731 -36.84 6.16 6.64
C ARG A 731 -36.92 5.04 5.60
N LYS A 732 -38.10 4.62 5.25
CA LYS A 732 -38.32 3.62 4.20
C LYS A 732 -37.89 4.20 2.84
N CYS A 733 -37.14 3.40 2.09
CA CYS A 733 -36.71 3.70 0.73
C CYS A 733 -37.27 2.69 -0.26
N LYS A 734 -37.34 3.07 -1.54
CA LYS A 734 -37.72 2.13 -2.60
C LYS A 734 -36.57 1.12 -2.79
N LEU A 735 -36.90 -0.15 -2.68
CA LEU A 735 -35.95 -1.22 -2.99
C LEU A 735 -35.78 -1.32 -4.50
N ARG A 736 -34.55 -1.19 -4.97
CA ARG A 736 -34.17 -1.31 -6.36
C ARG A 736 -32.97 -2.24 -6.48
N VAL A 737 -33.12 -3.29 -7.26
CA VAL A 737 -32.02 -4.22 -7.59
C VAL A 737 -31.33 -3.71 -8.86
N LEU A 738 -30.03 -3.60 -8.81
CA LEU A 738 -29.16 -3.23 -9.94
C LEU A 738 -28.86 -4.47 -10.80
N PRO A 739 -28.42 -4.28 -12.07
CA PRO A 739 -28.10 -5.40 -12.96
C PRO A 739 -26.98 -6.34 -12.43
N ASN A 740 -26.10 -5.82 -11.59
CA ASN A 740 -25.04 -6.59 -10.91
C ASN A 740 -25.49 -7.28 -9.62
N ASN A 741 -26.77 -7.52 -9.45
CA ASN A 741 -27.37 -8.16 -8.28
C ASN A 741 -27.07 -7.44 -6.95
N ARG A 742 -27.08 -6.10 -6.95
CA ARG A 742 -26.91 -5.28 -5.75
C ARG A 742 -28.13 -4.42 -5.48
N ILE A 743 -28.34 -4.05 -4.24
CA ILE A 743 -29.43 -3.14 -3.80
C ILE A 743 -28.88 -1.72 -3.83
N ASP A 744 -29.50 -0.88 -4.66
CA ASP A 744 -29.16 0.55 -4.76
C ASP A 744 -29.63 1.29 -3.49
N CYS A 745 -28.69 1.89 -2.78
CA CYS A 745 -28.94 2.76 -1.63
C CYS A 745 -28.79 4.25 -1.98
N GLY A 746 -28.46 4.55 -3.23
CA GLY A 746 -28.29 5.90 -3.76
C GLY A 746 -26.94 6.55 -3.44
N ASN A 747 -26.86 7.82 -3.78
CA ASN A 747 -25.67 8.63 -3.52
C ASN A 747 -25.83 9.38 -2.19
N LEU A 748 -24.93 9.10 -1.23
CA LEU A 748 -24.93 9.67 0.11
C LEU A 748 -23.77 10.65 0.26
N GLY A 749 -24.02 11.78 0.91
CA GLY A 749 -22.97 12.74 1.27
C GLY A 749 -22.28 12.37 2.59
N SER A 750 -21.43 13.28 3.09
CA SER A 750 -20.71 13.08 4.34
C SER A 750 -21.62 12.87 5.56
N GLY A 751 -21.06 12.28 6.62
CA GLY A 751 -21.72 12.04 7.90
C GLY A 751 -22.07 10.59 8.16
N GLU A 752 -22.79 10.34 9.24
CA GLU A 752 -23.16 8.99 9.65
C GLU A 752 -24.48 8.54 9.04
N TRP A 753 -24.47 7.36 8.46
CA TRP A 753 -25.63 6.73 7.82
C TRP A 753 -25.82 5.33 8.38
N LEU A 754 -27.09 5.00 8.68
CA LEU A 754 -27.53 3.66 9.06
C LEU A 754 -28.45 3.14 7.95
N ILE A 755 -27.97 2.16 7.20
CA ILE A 755 -28.66 1.54 6.07
C ILE A 755 -29.04 0.13 6.50
N ARG A 756 -30.31 -0.23 6.38
CA ARG A 756 -30.81 -1.54 6.78
C ARG A 756 -31.69 -2.13 5.68
N LEU A 757 -31.33 -3.33 5.26
CA LEU A 757 -32.08 -4.18 4.38
C LEU A 757 -32.69 -5.34 5.20
N ASP A 758 -33.99 -5.29 5.48
CA ASP A 758 -34.73 -6.41 6.05
C ASP A 758 -35.11 -7.37 4.92
N TYR A 759 -34.80 -8.66 5.08
CA TYR A 759 -35.00 -9.62 4.00
C TYR A 759 -36.48 -10.02 3.79
N GLY A 760 -37.34 -9.76 4.78
CA GLY A 760 -38.72 -10.14 4.78
C GLY A 760 -38.94 -11.62 5.15
N THR A 761 -40.20 -12.04 5.18
CA THR A 761 -40.55 -13.47 5.38
C THR A 761 -40.81 -14.11 4.01
N LYS A 762 -40.13 -15.23 3.74
CA LYS A 762 -40.42 -16.07 2.56
C LYS A 762 -41.78 -16.75 2.73
#